data_3590c43d68ab3f8678e24a72f9134c2a
#
_entry.id   3590c43d68ab3f8678e24a72f9134c2a
#
_cell.length_a   1.000
_cell.length_b   1.000
_cell.length_c   1.000
_cell.angle_alpha   90.00
_cell.angle_beta   90.00
_cell.angle_gamma   90.00
#
_symmetry.space_group_name_H-M   'P 1'
#
loop_
_entity.id
_entity.type
_entity.pdbx_description
1 polymer ?
#
loop_
_entity_poly.entity_id
_entity_poly.type
_entity_poly.pdbx_seq_one_letter_code
_entity_poly.pdbx_strand_id
1 'polypeptide(L)'
;MTFHRHHHYPPPPPNSNNNQLTPPSLSQNHQPHQFIHLPMASKIVKPPPPPPLPAPVKTLDDEKEQSIQELLSYIIFLNERINRAVMEANSFKSECYSLYSLVGDILGKLPNDKLRNDASTGPGKLYERPIRRVMEEVAKQFEKTLTLVRKCNRGGVFRRLVSIVSATDFKKLQSMLESSMADITWLLNIFDGGGGIILSLPPIASNDPIISWVWAAIASLYMGQINDKIEAANQLASLAKDNGRNKKYIVEEGGIAPLLKLLKENSSVEAQIAAAMALIHLANDDDRVCVIIKELGVPVIVQVLGDSPMRVQIKLANLVARMAGCSPLAQEDFARENVIKPLVTLLLMDVYMEEASLNVGKQSFHAIVEINKEREKNQLHRPALGSSLSMQSSNGSSRGGHHKKDRENETPEVKLRLKTSCVEALWMLSKGSVLNSRKITETKGLLCLAKLVEKEQGELLYNSLMTIMEITAAAESDADLRRTAFKTNSLAAKAVVDQLLRVIKECDNSTLQISALRAIGSLARTFPSRETRVIGLVVQQLGHWNLDVATEAAIALGKFTCRENFLRAEHTATILEFNGTQPLTRLVQGNERSLLHGYILLCYIGLHARNSEDLEKGNVLQTLALAERQAAVGQHPELKELIAETVTHLNLYLQCCVIQRP
;
A
#
# COMPACT_ATOMS: atom_id res chain seq x y z
N MET A 1 52.33 27.29 -47.74
CA MET A 1 52.54 28.22 -46.62
C MET A 1 51.19 28.50 -46.01
N THR A 2 50.76 27.71 -45.02
CA THR A 2 49.49 27.86 -44.33
C THR A 2 49.74 27.68 -42.85
N PHE A 3 49.57 28.74 -42.09
CA PHE A 3 49.75 28.77 -40.65
C PHE A 3 48.47 28.26 -39.97
N HIS A 4 48.57 27.14 -39.25
CA HIS A 4 47.58 26.72 -38.27
C HIS A 4 47.84 27.38 -36.91
N ARG A 5 46.87 28.18 -36.44
CA ARG A 5 46.83 28.69 -35.05
C ARG A 5 46.09 27.67 -34.20
N HIS A 6 46.82 27.05 -33.26
CA HIS A 6 46.23 26.30 -32.14
C HIS A 6 45.73 27.29 -31.08
N HIS A 7 44.42 27.28 -30.81
CA HIS A 7 43.85 27.85 -29.60
C HIS A 7 43.88 26.79 -28.49
N HIS A 8 44.69 27.01 -27.48
CA HIS A 8 44.68 26.30 -26.20
C HIS A 8 43.50 26.82 -25.38
N TYR A 9 42.57 25.93 -25.06
CA TYR A 9 41.59 26.09 -23.96
C TYR A 9 42.19 25.48 -22.70
N PRO A 10 42.07 26.12 -21.53
CA PRO A 10 42.48 25.53 -20.26
C PRO A 10 41.50 24.41 -19.85
N PRO A 11 41.96 23.37 -19.10
CA PRO A 11 41.11 22.28 -18.65
C PRO A 11 40.13 22.78 -17.58
N PRO A 12 38.90 22.22 -17.53
CA PRO A 12 37.93 22.53 -16.48
C PRO A 12 38.39 22.00 -15.12
N PRO A 13 37.96 22.62 -14.00
CA PRO A 13 38.32 22.17 -12.66
C PRO A 13 37.68 20.80 -12.34
N PRO A 14 38.27 20.03 -11.41
CA PRO A 14 37.77 18.69 -11.09
C PRO A 14 36.42 18.77 -10.41
N ASN A 15 35.44 18.10 -10.99
CA ASN A 15 34.10 17.90 -10.43
C ASN A 15 34.20 16.92 -9.24
N SER A 16 34.21 17.45 -8.04
CA SER A 16 33.97 16.71 -6.81
C SER A 16 32.44 16.57 -6.63
N ASN A 17 31.83 15.54 -7.18
CA ASN A 17 30.55 15.05 -6.72
C ASN A 17 30.39 13.57 -7.14
N ASN A 18 31.05 12.70 -6.38
CA ASN A 18 30.67 11.32 -6.24
C ASN A 18 29.45 11.27 -5.31
N ASN A 19 28.27 11.53 -5.84
CA ASN A 19 27.03 11.08 -5.21
C ASN A 19 26.73 9.66 -5.69
N GLN A 20 27.35 8.69 -5.03
CA GLN A 20 26.80 7.36 -4.93
C GLN A 20 25.42 7.49 -4.29
N LEU A 21 24.39 7.22 -5.07
CA LEU A 21 23.02 6.99 -4.59
C LEU A 21 23.03 5.73 -3.73
N THR A 22 23.25 5.92 -2.45
CA THR A 22 22.87 4.94 -1.44
C THR A 22 21.33 4.83 -1.47
N PRO A 23 20.75 3.62 -1.45
CA PRO A 23 19.32 3.46 -1.28
C PRO A 23 18.92 4.12 0.05
N PRO A 24 17.71 4.70 0.15
CA PRO A 24 17.27 5.35 1.37
C PRO A 24 17.34 4.35 2.52
N SER A 25 18.12 4.69 3.52
CA SER A 25 18.11 4.01 4.82
C SER A 25 16.68 4.12 5.36
N LEU A 26 15.98 3.01 5.38
CA LEU A 26 14.76 2.83 6.16
C LEU A 26 15.11 3.15 7.60
N SER A 27 14.66 4.29 8.08
CA SER A 27 14.73 4.65 9.49
C SER A 27 14.06 3.51 10.29
N GLN A 28 14.90 2.84 11.06
CA GLN A 28 14.51 1.84 12.03
C GLN A 28 13.67 2.53 13.11
N ASN A 29 12.37 2.48 13.00
CA ASN A 29 11.43 2.66 14.10
C ASN A 29 10.16 1.84 13.81
N HIS A 30 10.33 0.56 13.57
CA HIS A 30 9.30 -0.44 13.80
C HIS A 30 9.90 -1.51 14.69
N GLN A 31 9.61 -1.42 15.98
CA GLN A 31 9.76 -2.57 16.87
C GLN A 31 8.99 -3.74 16.24
N PRO A 32 9.64 -4.87 15.96
CA PRO A 32 8.92 -6.07 15.59
C PRO A 32 8.14 -6.50 16.84
N HIS A 33 6.81 -6.54 16.75
CA HIS A 33 6.02 -7.29 17.72
C HIS A 33 6.52 -8.74 17.71
N GLN A 34 7.27 -9.08 18.74
CA GLN A 34 7.69 -10.44 19.02
C GLN A 34 6.46 -11.22 19.46
N PHE A 35 5.87 -11.98 18.54
CA PHE A 35 4.99 -13.08 18.91
C PHE A 35 5.87 -14.26 19.35
N ILE A 36 6.29 -14.26 20.60
CA ILE A 36 6.72 -15.48 21.25
C ILE A 36 5.47 -16.08 21.88
N HIS A 37 4.73 -16.87 21.11
CA HIS A 37 3.71 -17.76 21.66
C HIS A 37 4.39 -19.03 22.19
N LEU A 38 4.66 -19.06 23.47
CA LEU A 38 4.84 -20.31 24.21
C LEU A 38 3.46 -20.81 24.65
N PRO A 39 3.07 -22.06 24.34
CA PRO A 39 1.81 -22.58 24.80
C PRO A 39 1.88 -22.91 26.29
N MET A 40 1.14 -22.17 27.07
CA MET A 40 0.82 -22.54 28.44
C MET A 40 -0.17 -23.70 28.46
N ALA A 41 0.09 -24.64 29.38
CA ALA A 41 -0.78 -25.79 29.65
C ALA A 41 -2.24 -25.40 29.83
N SER A 42 -3.11 -26.13 29.13
CA SER A 42 -4.55 -26.01 29.13
C SER A 42 -5.17 -26.15 30.53
N LYS A 43 -5.53 -25.02 31.14
CA LYS A 43 -6.69 -24.95 32.03
C LYS A 43 -7.83 -24.40 31.17
N ILE A 44 -8.89 -25.20 31.03
CA ILE A 44 -10.15 -24.80 30.41
C ILE A 44 -10.74 -23.65 31.24
N VAL A 45 -10.38 -22.42 30.86
CA VAL A 45 -11.07 -21.22 31.30
C VAL A 45 -11.99 -20.82 30.16
N LYS A 46 -13.30 -20.73 30.44
CA LYS A 46 -14.29 -20.19 29.50
C LYS A 46 -13.75 -18.86 28.95
N PRO A 47 -13.83 -18.63 27.63
CA PRO A 47 -13.40 -17.36 27.05
C PRO A 47 -14.21 -16.23 27.72
N PRO A 48 -13.59 -15.09 28.06
CA PRO A 48 -14.32 -13.90 28.44
C PRO A 48 -15.26 -13.48 27.31
N PRO A 49 -16.41 -12.85 27.61
CA PRO A 49 -17.29 -12.32 26.58
C PRO A 49 -16.48 -11.36 25.70
N PRO A 50 -16.76 -11.32 24.36
CA PRO A 50 -16.08 -10.41 23.46
C PRO A 50 -16.21 -8.98 24.02
N PRO A 51 -15.17 -8.13 23.90
CA PRO A 51 -15.29 -6.74 24.30
C PRO A 51 -16.45 -6.11 23.54
N PRO A 52 -17.22 -5.19 24.17
CA PRO A 52 -18.30 -4.50 23.48
C PRO A 52 -17.68 -3.85 22.23
N LEU A 53 -18.36 -4.02 21.09
CA LEU A 53 -18.03 -3.33 19.84
C LEU A 53 -17.77 -1.88 20.17
N PRO A 54 -16.67 -1.26 19.70
CA PRO A 54 -16.49 0.16 19.87
C PRO A 54 -17.72 0.85 19.34
N ALA A 55 -18.28 1.77 20.14
CA ALA A 55 -19.37 2.61 19.71
C ALA A 55 -19.02 3.18 18.34
N PRO A 56 -19.97 3.26 17.39
CA PRO A 56 -19.68 3.80 16.08
C PRO A 56 -19.02 5.17 16.30
N VAL A 57 -17.79 5.30 15.81
CA VAL A 57 -17.11 6.59 15.73
C VAL A 57 -18.10 7.47 14.97
N LYS A 58 -18.62 8.50 15.61
CA LYS A 58 -19.41 9.52 14.95
C LYS A 58 -18.53 10.06 13.84
N THR A 59 -18.80 9.61 12.63
CA THR A 59 -18.22 10.19 11.43
C THR A 59 -18.68 11.63 11.39
N LEU A 60 -17.76 12.54 11.14
CA LEU A 60 -17.98 13.97 10.97
C LEU A 60 -18.92 14.32 9.79
N ASP A 61 -19.58 13.35 9.19
CA ASP A 61 -20.39 13.45 7.97
C ASP A 61 -21.89 13.59 8.21
N ASP A 62 -22.35 13.75 9.46
CA ASP A 62 -23.79 13.91 9.78
C ASP A 62 -24.21 15.38 10.07
N GLU A 63 -23.36 16.36 9.82
CA GLU A 63 -23.87 17.71 9.57
C GLU A 63 -24.52 17.67 8.17
N LYS A 64 -25.86 17.75 8.11
CA LYS A 64 -26.61 17.91 6.86
C LYS A 64 -25.98 19.07 6.08
N GLU A 65 -25.14 18.75 5.09
CA GLU A 65 -24.64 19.75 4.15
C GLU A 65 -25.84 20.47 3.53
N GLN A 66 -25.99 21.77 3.81
CA GLN A 66 -27.04 22.59 3.19
C GLN A 66 -26.88 22.53 1.68
N SER A 67 -27.96 22.34 0.96
CA SER A 67 -27.93 22.35 -0.51
C SER A 67 -27.50 23.74 -1.00
N ILE A 68 -26.88 23.83 -2.19
CA ILE A 68 -26.55 25.12 -2.82
C ILE A 68 -27.79 26.02 -2.91
N GLN A 69 -28.96 25.44 -3.17
CA GLN A 69 -30.23 26.15 -3.24
C GLN A 69 -30.66 26.73 -1.88
N GLU A 70 -30.42 25.99 -0.79
CA GLU A 70 -30.70 26.50 0.57
C GLU A 70 -29.76 27.65 0.93
N LEU A 71 -28.46 27.54 0.62
CA LEU A 71 -27.49 28.63 0.82
C LEU A 71 -27.86 29.88 0.00
N LEU A 72 -28.24 29.70 -1.27
CA LEU A 72 -28.67 30.80 -2.12
C LEU A 72 -29.93 31.50 -1.54
N SER A 73 -30.92 30.70 -1.12
CA SER A 73 -32.14 31.19 -0.50
C SER A 73 -31.83 31.95 0.78
N TYR A 74 -30.86 31.49 1.56
CA TYR A 74 -30.41 32.16 2.79
C TYR A 74 -29.70 33.48 2.48
N ILE A 75 -28.86 33.57 1.49
CA ILE A 75 -28.19 34.79 1.04
C ILE A 75 -29.23 35.83 0.57
N ILE A 76 -30.24 35.44 -0.20
CA ILE A 76 -31.33 36.29 -0.64
C ILE A 76 -32.11 36.83 0.59
N PHE A 77 -32.43 35.97 1.54
CA PHE A 77 -33.10 36.36 2.79
C PHE A 77 -32.27 37.37 3.60
N LEU A 78 -30.96 37.18 3.68
CA LEU A 78 -30.05 38.12 4.35
C LEU A 78 -30.05 39.49 3.66
N ASN A 79 -30.04 39.53 2.31
CA ASN A 79 -30.12 40.78 1.56
C ASN A 79 -31.39 41.57 1.87
N GLU A 80 -32.57 40.93 1.93
CA GLU A 80 -33.81 41.59 2.30
C GLU A 80 -33.77 42.16 3.72
N ARG A 81 -33.14 41.48 4.67
CA ARG A 81 -32.95 41.93 6.03
C ARG A 81 -31.96 43.08 6.13
N ILE A 82 -30.89 43.09 5.35
CA ILE A 82 -29.92 44.18 5.24
C ILE A 82 -30.62 45.41 4.70
N ASN A 83 -31.40 45.27 3.62
CA ASN A 83 -32.17 46.38 3.02
C ASN A 83 -33.07 47.06 4.06
N ARG A 84 -33.88 46.28 4.78
CA ARG A 84 -34.73 46.82 5.86
C ARG A 84 -33.93 47.56 6.95
N ALA A 85 -32.81 46.97 7.38
CA ALA A 85 -31.97 47.56 8.40
C ALA A 85 -31.28 48.85 7.93
N VAL A 86 -30.91 48.97 6.66
CA VAL A 86 -30.33 50.18 6.06
C VAL A 86 -31.35 51.32 6.04
N MET A 87 -32.62 51.05 5.68
CA MET A 87 -33.69 52.03 5.68
C MET A 87 -33.98 52.57 7.10
N GLU A 88 -33.77 51.77 8.12
CA GLU A 88 -33.99 52.13 9.53
C GLU A 88 -32.74 52.75 10.19
N ALA A 89 -31.61 52.86 9.49
CA ALA A 89 -30.37 53.37 10.07
C ALA A 89 -30.45 54.84 10.44
N ASN A 90 -30.10 55.18 11.68
CA ASN A 90 -30.10 56.55 12.20
C ASN A 90 -28.72 57.23 12.20
N SER A 91 -27.64 56.44 12.12
CA SER A 91 -26.24 56.90 12.04
C SER A 91 -25.51 56.22 10.90
N PHE A 92 -24.44 56.83 10.37
CA PHE A 92 -23.63 56.32 9.28
C PHE A 92 -24.46 55.92 8.04
N LYS A 93 -25.47 56.72 7.70
CA LYS A 93 -26.40 56.40 6.59
C LYS A 93 -25.68 56.18 5.27
N SER A 94 -24.75 57.07 4.91
CA SER A 94 -23.98 57.00 3.68
C SER A 94 -23.20 55.69 3.55
N GLU A 95 -22.52 55.30 4.64
CA GLU A 95 -21.72 54.09 4.73
C GLU A 95 -22.61 52.85 4.68
N CYS A 96 -23.79 52.88 5.33
CA CYS A 96 -24.76 51.77 5.25
C CYS A 96 -25.30 51.58 3.84
N TYR A 97 -25.59 52.67 3.11
CA TYR A 97 -26.01 52.61 1.71
C TYR A 97 -24.89 52.09 0.80
N SER A 98 -23.64 52.50 1.02
CA SER A 98 -22.47 51.99 0.28
C SER A 98 -22.31 50.47 0.44
N LEU A 99 -22.41 49.94 1.67
CA LEU A 99 -22.39 48.50 1.90
C LEU A 99 -23.55 47.78 1.23
N TYR A 100 -24.77 48.35 1.26
CA TYR A 100 -25.93 47.74 0.62
C TYR A 100 -25.79 47.70 -0.91
N SER A 101 -25.20 48.71 -1.54
CA SER A 101 -24.89 48.69 -2.97
C SER A 101 -23.99 47.53 -3.32
N LEU A 102 -22.90 47.29 -2.57
CA LEU A 102 -22.00 46.17 -2.77
C LEU A 102 -22.71 44.82 -2.57
N VAL A 103 -23.59 44.72 -1.57
CA VAL A 103 -24.41 43.50 -1.36
C VAL A 103 -25.29 43.21 -2.57
N GLY A 104 -25.91 44.28 -3.16
CA GLY A 104 -26.70 44.19 -4.36
C GLY A 104 -25.89 43.75 -5.60
N ASP A 105 -24.67 44.29 -5.75
CA ASP A 105 -23.76 43.93 -6.85
C ASP A 105 -23.31 42.47 -6.75
N ILE A 106 -23.03 41.98 -5.51
CA ILE A 106 -22.72 40.57 -5.24
C ILE A 106 -23.89 39.66 -5.65
N LEU A 107 -25.11 40.03 -5.23
CA LEU A 107 -26.31 39.26 -5.52
C LEU A 107 -26.62 39.21 -7.02
N GLY A 108 -26.39 40.32 -7.72
CA GLY A 108 -26.58 40.40 -9.20
C GLY A 108 -25.61 39.53 -9.99
N LYS A 109 -24.45 39.22 -9.43
CA LYS A 109 -23.47 38.32 -10.07
C LYS A 109 -23.71 36.84 -9.75
N LEU A 110 -24.48 36.51 -8.71
CA LEU A 110 -24.81 35.12 -8.42
C LEU A 110 -25.76 34.59 -9.51
N PRO A 111 -25.34 33.61 -10.34
CA PRO A 111 -26.12 33.15 -11.48
C PRO A 111 -27.29 32.30 -11.00
N ASN A 112 -28.48 32.87 -11.03
CA ASN A 112 -29.73 32.22 -10.62
C ASN A 112 -30.11 31.05 -11.56
N ASP A 113 -29.79 31.12 -12.85
CA ASP A 113 -30.26 30.16 -13.85
C ASP A 113 -29.26 29.04 -14.15
N LYS A 114 -27.97 29.32 -14.21
CA LYS A 114 -26.94 28.30 -14.43
C LYS A 114 -26.78 27.37 -13.22
N LEU A 115 -26.79 27.91 -12.00
CA LEU A 115 -26.73 27.10 -10.77
C LEU A 115 -28.00 26.28 -10.52
N ARG A 116 -29.15 26.69 -11.08
CA ARG A 116 -30.43 25.99 -10.93
C ARG A 116 -30.63 24.87 -11.93
N ASN A 117 -30.18 25.03 -13.17
CA ASN A 117 -30.47 24.11 -14.26
C ASN A 117 -29.43 23.00 -14.42
N ASP A 118 -28.16 23.27 -14.09
CA ASP A 118 -27.07 22.27 -14.23
C ASP A 118 -26.98 21.28 -13.05
N ALA A 119 -27.65 21.56 -11.92
CA ALA A 119 -27.70 20.63 -10.79
C ALA A 119 -28.62 19.42 -11.04
N SER A 120 -29.49 19.43 -12.08
CA SER A 120 -30.53 18.43 -12.23
C SER A 120 -30.46 17.54 -13.50
N THR A 121 -29.70 17.89 -14.54
CA THR A 121 -29.77 17.16 -15.81
C THR A 121 -28.45 17.17 -16.58
N GLY A 122 -27.64 16.10 -16.42
CA GLY A 122 -26.55 15.86 -17.36
C GLY A 122 -25.35 15.06 -16.80
N PRO A 123 -24.54 14.42 -17.64
CA PRO A 123 -23.41 13.58 -17.24
C PRO A 123 -22.18 14.32 -16.70
N GLY A 124 -22.26 15.64 -16.49
CA GLY A 124 -21.23 16.46 -15.87
C GLY A 124 -21.75 17.07 -14.58
N LYS A 125 -21.63 16.37 -13.43
CA LYS A 125 -21.86 17.04 -12.14
C LYS A 125 -20.93 18.25 -12.04
N LEU A 126 -21.54 19.43 -11.94
CA LEU A 126 -20.83 20.66 -11.60
C LEU A 126 -19.99 20.41 -10.35
N TYR A 127 -18.75 20.87 -10.34
CA TYR A 127 -17.90 20.78 -9.16
C TYR A 127 -18.39 21.76 -8.09
N GLU A 128 -19.25 21.27 -7.17
CA GLU A 128 -20.03 22.09 -6.24
C GLU A 128 -19.23 22.65 -5.05
N ARG A 129 -18.11 22.02 -4.67
CA ARG A 129 -17.38 22.39 -3.43
C ARG A 129 -16.86 23.83 -3.41
N PRO A 130 -16.22 24.38 -4.47
CA PRO A 130 -15.82 25.78 -4.49
C PRO A 130 -17.02 26.72 -4.41
N ILE A 131 -18.12 26.39 -5.11
CA ILE A 131 -19.35 27.16 -5.10
C ILE A 131 -19.90 27.26 -3.67
N ARG A 132 -20.04 26.13 -3.01
CA ARG A 132 -20.53 26.05 -1.63
C ARG A 132 -19.67 26.91 -0.68
N ARG A 133 -18.35 26.75 -0.75
CA ARG A 133 -17.41 27.46 0.11
C ARG A 133 -17.42 28.98 -0.08
N VAL A 134 -17.50 29.43 -1.34
CA VAL A 134 -17.65 30.87 -1.66
C VAL A 134 -18.99 31.40 -1.16
N MET A 135 -20.08 30.64 -1.37
CA MET A 135 -21.41 31.04 -0.91
C MET A 135 -21.54 31.12 0.63
N GLU A 136 -20.94 30.18 1.34
CA GLU A 136 -20.87 30.20 2.80
C GLU A 136 -20.12 31.43 3.31
N GLU A 137 -19.01 31.80 2.66
CA GLU A 137 -18.26 32.99 3.02
C GLU A 137 -19.06 34.28 2.72
N VAL A 138 -19.75 34.34 1.57
CA VAL A 138 -20.68 35.45 1.25
C VAL A 138 -21.77 35.56 2.30
N ALA A 139 -22.38 34.46 2.72
CA ALA A 139 -23.40 34.46 3.76
C ALA A 139 -22.86 35.05 5.09
N LYS A 140 -21.65 34.62 5.51
CA LYS A 140 -20.97 35.17 6.71
C LYS A 140 -20.71 36.69 6.60
N GLN A 141 -20.30 37.18 5.41
CA GLN A 141 -20.08 38.60 5.21
C GLN A 141 -21.41 39.38 5.26
N PHE A 142 -22.51 38.84 4.71
CA PHE A 142 -23.84 39.41 4.78
C PHE A 142 -24.37 39.45 6.24
N GLU A 143 -24.13 38.42 7.04
CA GLU A 143 -24.46 38.41 8.47
C GLU A 143 -23.70 39.50 9.24
N LYS A 144 -22.39 39.66 8.97
CA LYS A 144 -21.60 40.76 9.57
C LYS A 144 -22.11 42.12 9.14
N THR A 145 -22.47 42.28 7.86
CA THR A 145 -23.08 43.51 7.31
C THR A 145 -24.38 43.83 8.04
N LEU A 146 -25.28 42.86 8.14
CA LEU A 146 -26.55 43.03 8.89
C LEU A 146 -26.32 43.41 10.35
N THR A 147 -25.33 42.77 10.97
CA THR A 147 -24.98 43.05 12.38
C THR A 147 -24.44 44.47 12.56
N LEU A 148 -23.59 44.97 11.67
CA LEU A 148 -23.03 46.30 11.71
C LEU A 148 -24.11 47.38 11.45
N VAL A 149 -24.91 47.18 10.39
CA VAL A 149 -26.01 48.12 10.05
C VAL A 149 -27.04 48.19 11.17
N ARG A 150 -27.40 47.07 11.81
CA ARG A 150 -28.30 47.08 12.97
C ARG A 150 -27.76 47.83 14.19
N LYS A 151 -26.45 47.90 14.37
CA LYS A 151 -25.84 48.75 15.43
C LYS A 151 -26.07 50.22 15.13
N CYS A 152 -26.18 50.63 13.87
CA CYS A 152 -26.46 52.01 13.46
C CYS A 152 -27.93 52.43 13.67
N ASN A 153 -28.85 51.49 13.84
CA ASN A 153 -30.28 51.72 14.07
C ASN A 153 -30.64 51.97 15.55
N ARG A 154 -29.75 51.69 16.50
CA ARG A 154 -30.04 51.80 17.95
C ARG A 154 -29.97 53.23 18.42
N GLY A 155 -31.13 53.89 18.50
CA GLY A 155 -31.33 55.22 19.12
C GLY A 155 -31.50 55.12 20.64
N GLY A 156 -30.60 55.76 21.39
CA GLY A 156 -30.73 55.94 22.88
C GLY A 156 -29.44 56.48 23.48
N VAL A 157 -29.52 57.51 24.28
CA VAL A 157 -28.37 58.26 24.81
C VAL A 157 -27.44 57.37 25.69
N PHE A 158 -28.01 56.44 26.44
CA PHE A 158 -27.24 55.55 27.32
C PHE A 158 -26.52 54.36 26.59
N ARG A 159 -26.92 54.00 25.36
CA ARG A 159 -26.29 52.89 24.60
C ARG A 159 -25.15 53.34 23.67
N ARG A 160 -24.95 54.62 23.42
CA ARG A 160 -23.81 55.20 22.68
C ARG A 160 -22.46 54.93 23.36
N LEU A 161 -22.45 54.64 24.66
CA LEU A 161 -21.23 54.36 25.42
C LEU A 161 -20.72 52.90 25.32
N VAL A 162 -21.54 51.96 24.83
CA VAL A 162 -21.19 50.51 24.90
C VAL A 162 -20.94 49.87 23.52
N SER A 163 -21.30 50.50 22.40
CA SER A 163 -21.01 49.99 21.06
C SER A 163 -20.49 51.09 20.15
N ILE A 164 -19.17 51.32 20.19
CA ILE A 164 -18.50 52.27 19.31
C ILE A 164 -18.44 51.62 17.90
N VAL A 165 -19.34 52.06 17.01
CA VAL A 165 -19.21 51.78 15.57
C VAL A 165 -18.26 52.83 15.01
N SER A 166 -17.20 52.41 14.37
CA SER A 166 -16.20 53.30 13.78
C SER A 166 -16.23 53.26 12.24
N ALA A 167 -15.77 54.32 11.59
CA ALA A 167 -15.61 54.34 10.14
C ALA A 167 -14.64 53.25 9.64
N THR A 168 -13.73 52.79 10.51
CA THR A 168 -12.81 51.69 10.20
C THR A 168 -13.54 50.34 10.08
N ASP A 169 -14.64 50.13 10.83
CA ASP A 169 -15.44 48.91 10.74
C ASP A 169 -16.13 48.81 9.38
N PHE A 170 -16.64 49.95 8.86
CA PHE A 170 -17.23 50.01 7.52
C PHE A 170 -16.19 49.73 6.42
N LYS A 171 -15.02 50.37 6.48
CA LYS A 171 -13.93 50.14 5.52
C LYS A 171 -13.48 48.71 5.51
N LYS A 172 -13.33 48.11 6.69
CA LYS A 172 -12.94 46.68 6.81
C LYS A 172 -14.00 45.77 6.16
N LEU A 173 -15.29 46.02 6.46
CA LEU A 173 -16.36 45.21 5.91
C LEU A 173 -16.55 45.42 4.41
N GLN A 174 -16.35 46.65 3.91
CA GLN A 174 -16.32 46.97 2.49
C GLN A 174 -15.25 46.16 1.76
N SER A 175 -14.00 46.16 2.27
CA SER A 175 -12.92 45.36 1.71
C SER A 175 -13.24 43.86 1.71
N MET A 176 -13.92 43.35 2.72
CA MET A 176 -14.34 41.95 2.77
C MET A 176 -15.43 41.62 1.74
N LEU A 177 -16.39 42.51 1.49
CA LEU A 177 -17.40 42.36 0.44
C LEU A 177 -16.79 42.45 -0.97
N GLU A 178 -15.86 43.38 -1.19
CA GLU A 178 -15.10 43.50 -2.43
C GLU A 178 -14.29 42.21 -2.70
N SER A 179 -13.73 41.62 -1.66
CA SER A 179 -13.08 40.28 -1.73
C SER A 179 -14.06 39.20 -2.16
N SER A 180 -15.24 39.12 -1.54
CA SER A 180 -16.27 38.13 -1.93
C SER A 180 -16.78 38.34 -3.37
N MET A 181 -16.83 39.57 -3.84
CA MET A 181 -17.15 39.92 -5.23
C MET A 181 -16.12 39.35 -6.21
N ALA A 182 -14.82 39.46 -5.87
CA ALA A 182 -13.73 38.90 -6.67
C ALA A 182 -13.73 37.36 -6.65
N ASP A 183 -14.06 36.74 -5.50
CA ASP A 183 -14.22 35.28 -5.38
C ASP A 183 -15.32 34.75 -6.31
N ILE A 184 -16.50 35.41 -6.33
CA ILE A 184 -17.60 35.04 -7.24
C ILE A 184 -17.19 35.23 -8.71
N THR A 185 -16.52 36.35 -9.03
CA THR A 185 -16.06 36.61 -10.40
C THR A 185 -15.05 35.54 -10.87
N TRP A 186 -14.14 35.14 -10.01
CA TRP A 186 -13.20 34.07 -10.26
C TRP A 186 -13.94 32.73 -10.50
N LEU A 187 -14.92 32.42 -9.63
CA LEU A 187 -15.73 31.20 -9.73
C LEU A 187 -16.46 31.12 -11.08
N LEU A 188 -17.10 32.21 -11.51
CA LEU A 188 -17.81 32.29 -12.78
C LEU A 188 -16.87 32.08 -13.98
N ASN A 189 -15.67 32.65 -13.94
CA ASN A 189 -14.68 32.49 -15.00
C ASN A 189 -14.21 31.04 -15.14
N ILE A 190 -14.10 30.28 -14.04
CA ILE A 190 -13.77 28.84 -14.10
C ILE A 190 -14.86 28.05 -14.80
N PHE A 191 -16.13 28.38 -14.56
CA PHE A 191 -17.25 27.63 -15.10
C PHE A 191 -17.67 28.05 -16.52
N ASP A 192 -17.26 29.22 -16.99
CA ASP A 192 -17.60 29.68 -18.35
C ASP A 192 -16.72 29.07 -19.46
N GLY A 193 -15.82 28.13 -19.14
CA GLY A 193 -15.12 27.30 -20.12
C GLY A 193 -14.17 28.06 -21.06
N GLY A 194 -13.80 29.28 -20.76
CA GLY A 194 -12.76 30.00 -21.49
C GLY A 194 -11.40 29.35 -21.22
N GLY A 195 -10.99 28.45 -22.10
CA GLY A 195 -9.80 27.58 -22.00
C GLY A 195 -8.47 28.30 -21.81
N GLY A 196 -8.31 28.92 -20.67
CA GLY A 196 -7.06 29.51 -20.19
C GLY A 196 -6.95 29.31 -18.69
N ILE A 197 -5.79 28.87 -18.24
CA ILE A 197 -5.44 28.85 -16.82
C ILE A 197 -5.62 30.28 -16.29
N ILE A 198 -6.65 30.47 -15.44
CA ILE A 198 -6.90 31.77 -14.81
C ILE A 198 -5.77 32.01 -13.82
N LEU A 199 -4.85 32.87 -14.17
CA LEU A 199 -3.67 33.24 -13.35
C LEU A 199 -4.03 34.11 -12.13
N SER A 200 -5.27 34.58 -12.01
CA SER A 200 -5.72 35.37 -10.85
C SER A 200 -6.22 34.45 -9.74
N LEU A 201 -5.62 34.58 -8.56
CA LEU A 201 -6.05 33.87 -7.37
C LEU A 201 -7.33 34.50 -6.80
N PRO A 202 -8.34 33.71 -6.38
CA PRO A 202 -9.48 34.25 -5.63
C PRO A 202 -9.02 34.77 -4.28
N PRO A 203 -9.58 35.86 -3.78
CA PRO A 203 -9.23 36.40 -2.46
C PRO A 203 -9.41 35.42 -1.31
N ILE A 204 -10.40 34.52 -1.37
CA ILE A 204 -10.60 33.46 -0.37
C ILE A 204 -9.38 32.52 -0.26
N ALA A 205 -8.64 32.38 -1.34
CA ALA A 205 -7.41 31.61 -1.39
C ALA A 205 -6.16 32.49 -1.16
N SER A 206 -6.30 33.76 -0.85
CA SER A 206 -5.17 34.67 -0.60
C SER A 206 -4.28 34.20 0.55
N ASN A 207 -4.88 33.55 1.56
CA ASN A 207 -4.17 32.96 2.68
C ASN A 207 -3.63 31.55 2.38
N ASP A 208 -4.14 30.89 1.35
CA ASP A 208 -3.74 29.55 0.92
C ASP A 208 -3.91 29.38 -0.59
N PRO A 209 -2.95 29.87 -1.39
CA PRO A 209 -3.04 29.82 -2.85
C PRO A 209 -3.14 28.39 -3.41
N ILE A 210 -2.73 27.36 -2.67
CA ILE A 210 -2.79 25.97 -3.08
C ILE A 210 -4.23 25.49 -3.31
N ILE A 211 -5.18 25.96 -2.49
CA ILE A 211 -6.60 25.58 -2.63
C ILE A 211 -7.14 25.97 -4.02
N SER A 212 -6.82 27.16 -4.51
CA SER A 212 -7.28 27.62 -5.82
C SER A 212 -6.71 26.79 -6.97
N TRP A 213 -5.44 26.39 -6.86
CA TRP A 213 -4.81 25.47 -7.84
C TRP A 213 -5.49 24.10 -7.81
N VAL A 214 -5.79 23.57 -6.63
CA VAL A 214 -6.51 22.30 -6.47
C VAL A 214 -7.91 22.41 -7.08
N TRP A 215 -8.66 23.49 -6.79
CA TRP A 215 -9.99 23.69 -7.38
C TRP A 215 -9.98 23.81 -8.90
N ALA A 216 -9.05 24.61 -9.45
CA ALA A 216 -8.93 24.74 -10.91
C ALA A 216 -8.61 23.41 -11.57
N ALA A 217 -7.66 22.63 -11.01
CA ALA A 217 -7.31 21.32 -11.54
C ALA A 217 -8.49 20.33 -11.45
N ILE A 218 -9.22 20.28 -10.32
CA ILE A 218 -10.39 19.41 -10.18
C ILE A 218 -11.51 19.81 -11.15
N ALA A 219 -11.78 21.13 -11.31
CA ALA A 219 -12.74 21.62 -12.30
C ALA A 219 -12.36 21.20 -13.73
N SER A 220 -11.08 21.32 -14.09
CA SER A 220 -10.57 20.86 -15.39
C SER A 220 -10.72 19.33 -15.59
N LEU A 221 -10.56 18.53 -14.54
CA LEU A 221 -10.83 17.09 -14.61
C LEU A 221 -12.30 16.77 -14.90
N TYR A 222 -13.24 17.57 -14.41
CA TYR A 222 -14.67 17.37 -14.66
C TYR A 222 -15.12 17.87 -16.03
N MET A 223 -14.69 19.07 -16.44
CA MET A 223 -15.26 19.80 -17.55
C MET A 223 -14.30 20.02 -18.73
N GLY A 224 -12.99 19.88 -18.51
CA GLY A 224 -11.97 20.11 -19.52
C GLY A 224 -11.98 19.08 -20.66
N GLN A 225 -11.35 19.46 -21.77
CA GLN A 225 -11.03 18.52 -22.83
C GLN A 225 -9.95 17.53 -22.37
N ILE A 226 -9.68 16.50 -23.17
CA ILE A 226 -8.76 15.43 -22.75
C ILE A 226 -7.36 15.95 -22.40
N ASN A 227 -6.83 16.92 -23.14
CA ASN A 227 -5.53 17.53 -22.86
C ASN A 227 -5.54 18.32 -21.55
N ASP A 228 -6.62 19.07 -21.28
CA ASP A 228 -6.78 19.82 -20.03
C ASP A 228 -6.87 18.87 -18.82
N LYS A 229 -7.58 17.74 -18.98
CA LYS A 229 -7.65 16.69 -17.95
C LYS A 229 -6.30 16.05 -17.67
N ILE A 230 -5.49 15.79 -18.71
CA ILE A 230 -4.12 15.24 -18.55
C ILE A 230 -3.26 16.24 -17.78
N GLU A 231 -3.29 17.50 -18.16
CA GLU A 231 -2.52 18.55 -17.50
C GLU A 231 -2.96 18.72 -16.03
N ALA A 232 -4.26 18.79 -15.78
CA ALA A 232 -4.82 18.88 -14.44
C ALA A 232 -4.43 17.67 -13.54
N ALA A 233 -4.48 16.45 -14.08
CA ALA A 233 -4.04 15.26 -13.35
C ALA A 233 -2.54 15.31 -13.03
N ASN A 234 -1.70 15.76 -13.95
CA ASN A 234 -0.26 15.95 -13.73
C ASN A 234 0.02 17.07 -12.71
N GLN A 235 -0.74 18.16 -12.72
CA GLN A 235 -0.66 19.22 -11.71
C GLN A 235 -1.00 18.69 -10.32
N LEU A 236 -2.10 17.93 -10.17
CA LEU A 236 -2.47 17.30 -8.90
C LEU A 236 -1.40 16.29 -8.45
N ALA A 237 -0.83 15.51 -9.35
CA ALA A 237 0.26 14.59 -9.04
C ALA A 237 1.50 15.36 -8.52
N SER A 238 1.85 16.48 -9.15
CA SER A 238 2.96 17.33 -8.74
C SER A 238 2.70 17.99 -7.38
N LEU A 239 1.51 18.53 -7.15
CA LEU A 239 1.11 19.12 -5.86
C LEU A 239 1.09 18.09 -4.74
N ALA A 240 0.68 16.85 -5.03
CA ALA A 240 0.66 15.75 -4.07
C ALA A 240 2.05 15.18 -3.77
N LYS A 241 3.03 15.36 -4.66
CA LYS A 241 4.37 14.81 -4.46
C LYS A 241 5.00 15.43 -3.21
N ASP A 242 5.41 14.60 -2.27
CA ASP A 242 6.16 14.96 -1.06
C ASP A 242 5.53 16.02 -0.14
N ASN A 243 4.26 16.38 -0.34
CA ASN A 243 3.56 17.39 0.47
C ASN A 243 2.25 16.84 1.08
N GLY A 244 2.29 16.52 2.38
CA GLY A 244 1.16 15.97 3.12
C GLY A 244 -0.05 16.91 3.22
N ARG A 245 0.18 18.24 3.29
CA ARG A 245 -0.88 19.26 3.34
C ARG A 245 -1.63 19.34 2.00
N ASN A 246 -0.90 19.35 0.90
CA ASN A 246 -1.50 19.37 -0.43
C ASN A 246 -2.31 18.11 -0.70
N LYS A 247 -1.80 16.92 -0.30
CA LYS A 247 -2.54 15.66 -0.39
C LYS A 247 -3.87 15.74 0.34
N LYS A 248 -3.86 16.31 1.55
CA LYS A 248 -5.06 16.49 2.36
C LYS A 248 -6.08 17.37 1.61
N TYR A 249 -5.66 18.53 1.09
CA TYR A 249 -6.56 19.40 0.32
C TYR A 249 -7.14 18.71 -0.91
N ILE A 250 -6.32 18.00 -1.70
CA ILE A 250 -6.80 17.31 -2.90
C ILE A 250 -7.89 16.29 -2.53
N VAL A 251 -7.73 15.55 -1.43
CA VAL A 251 -8.70 14.56 -0.98
C VAL A 251 -9.96 15.23 -0.42
N GLU A 252 -9.82 16.22 0.47
CA GLU A 252 -10.93 16.95 1.08
C GLU A 252 -11.77 17.71 0.04
N GLU A 253 -11.13 18.24 -1.00
CA GLU A 253 -11.81 18.93 -2.09
C GLU A 253 -12.34 17.96 -3.18
N GLY A 254 -12.26 16.64 -2.97
CA GLY A 254 -12.90 15.62 -3.81
C GLY A 254 -12.16 15.31 -5.11
N GLY A 255 -10.83 15.40 -5.13
CA GLY A 255 -10.01 15.10 -6.31
C GLY A 255 -9.95 13.62 -6.70
N ILE A 256 -10.30 12.69 -5.79
CA ILE A 256 -10.20 11.23 -6.07
C ILE A 256 -11.21 10.78 -7.12
N ALA A 257 -12.47 11.13 -6.99
CA ALA A 257 -13.53 10.68 -7.89
C ALA A 257 -13.28 11.04 -9.38
N PRO A 258 -12.92 12.30 -9.74
CA PRO A 258 -12.62 12.63 -11.13
C PRO A 258 -11.33 11.99 -11.66
N LEU A 259 -10.32 11.73 -10.81
CA LEU A 259 -9.13 10.97 -11.20
C LEU A 259 -9.47 9.51 -11.51
N LEU A 260 -10.32 8.86 -10.71
CA LEU A 260 -10.82 7.50 -10.98
C LEU A 260 -11.68 7.46 -12.25
N LYS A 261 -12.49 8.49 -12.51
CA LYS A 261 -13.25 8.62 -13.73
C LYS A 261 -12.32 8.74 -14.94
N LEU A 262 -11.31 9.60 -14.89
CA LEU A 262 -10.31 9.76 -15.94
C LEU A 262 -9.54 8.46 -16.21
N LEU A 263 -9.18 7.73 -15.15
CA LEU A 263 -8.52 6.41 -15.24
C LEU A 263 -9.39 5.41 -15.99
N LYS A 264 -10.71 5.41 -15.77
CA LYS A 264 -11.67 4.49 -16.38
C LYS A 264 -12.01 4.83 -17.83
N GLU A 265 -11.97 6.11 -18.21
CA GLU A 265 -12.45 6.60 -19.52
C GLU A 265 -11.68 6.06 -20.74
N ASN A 266 -10.59 5.35 -20.62
CA ASN A 266 -9.80 4.71 -21.69
C ASN A 266 -9.67 5.56 -23.00
N SER A 267 -9.69 6.88 -22.85
CA SER A 267 -9.65 7.83 -23.95
C SER A 267 -8.22 8.09 -24.45
N SER A 268 -7.24 7.97 -23.57
CA SER A 268 -5.81 8.17 -23.85
C SER A 268 -4.96 7.44 -22.81
N VAL A 269 -3.86 6.85 -23.28
CA VAL A 269 -2.85 6.20 -22.43
C VAL A 269 -2.22 7.22 -21.47
N GLU A 270 -1.96 8.42 -21.96
CA GLU A 270 -1.38 9.53 -21.20
C GLU A 270 -2.31 9.96 -20.07
N ALA A 271 -3.63 10.03 -20.35
CA ALA A 271 -4.64 10.36 -19.36
C ALA A 271 -4.70 9.30 -18.23
N GLN A 272 -4.68 8.03 -18.59
CA GLN A 272 -4.64 6.93 -17.61
C GLN A 272 -3.36 6.97 -16.75
N ILE A 273 -2.20 7.23 -17.37
CA ILE A 273 -0.93 7.36 -16.67
C ILE A 273 -0.95 8.55 -15.71
N ALA A 274 -1.43 9.71 -16.16
CA ALA A 274 -1.50 10.92 -15.33
C ALA A 274 -2.42 10.71 -14.11
N ALA A 275 -3.61 10.14 -14.33
CA ALA A 275 -4.55 9.80 -13.26
C ALA A 275 -3.96 8.79 -12.27
N ALA A 276 -3.35 7.71 -12.76
CA ALA A 276 -2.70 6.71 -11.91
C ALA A 276 -1.55 7.32 -11.10
N MET A 277 -0.74 8.21 -11.67
CA MET A 277 0.35 8.90 -10.96
C MET A 277 -0.17 9.78 -9.83
N ALA A 278 -1.24 10.56 -10.06
CA ALA A 278 -1.87 11.36 -9.01
C ALA A 278 -2.37 10.47 -7.87
N LEU A 279 -3.07 9.37 -8.18
CA LEU A 279 -3.57 8.41 -7.19
C LEU A 279 -2.43 7.73 -6.41
N ILE A 280 -1.30 7.37 -7.05
CA ILE A 280 -0.11 6.82 -6.38
C ILE A 280 0.44 7.79 -5.33
N HIS A 281 0.52 9.08 -5.66
CA HIS A 281 1.01 10.09 -4.72
C HIS A 281 0.01 10.35 -3.58
N LEU A 282 -1.29 10.20 -3.81
CA LEU A 282 -2.33 10.34 -2.79
C LEU A 282 -2.40 9.12 -1.86
N ALA A 283 -2.19 7.90 -2.39
CA ALA A 283 -2.29 6.65 -1.64
C ALA A 283 -1.05 6.38 -0.77
N ASN A 284 -0.76 7.21 0.21
CA ASN A 284 0.44 7.11 1.05
C ASN A 284 0.19 6.85 2.54
N ASP A 285 -1.06 6.78 2.95
CA ASP A 285 -1.52 6.36 4.29
C ASP A 285 -2.89 5.67 4.21
N ASP A 286 -3.28 5.05 5.32
CA ASP A 286 -4.52 4.27 5.43
C ASP A 286 -5.76 5.13 5.21
N ASP A 287 -5.83 6.33 5.81
CA ASP A 287 -7.00 7.21 5.72
C ASP A 287 -7.32 7.57 4.26
N ARG A 288 -6.30 7.96 3.48
CA ARG A 288 -6.48 8.32 2.06
C ARG A 288 -6.79 7.12 1.19
N VAL A 289 -6.18 5.97 1.49
CA VAL A 289 -6.51 4.70 0.82
C VAL A 289 -7.96 4.33 1.09
N CYS A 290 -8.47 4.50 2.32
CA CYS A 290 -9.87 4.29 2.65
C CYS A 290 -10.81 5.20 1.83
N VAL A 291 -10.42 6.46 1.54
CA VAL A 291 -11.23 7.33 0.66
C VAL A 291 -11.22 6.80 -0.78
N ILE A 292 -10.07 6.34 -1.32
CA ILE A 292 -10.01 5.73 -2.65
C ILE A 292 -10.91 4.49 -2.73
N ILE A 293 -10.95 3.67 -1.68
CA ILE A 293 -11.82 2.49 -1.58
C ILE A 293 -13.30 2.91 -1.58
N LYS A 294 -13.69 3.89 -0.77
CA LYS A 294 -15.06 4.43 -0.68
C LYS A 294 -15.56 4.96 -2.02
N GLU A 295 -14.69 5.57 -2.81
CA GLU A 295 -14.99 6.06 -4.17
C GLU A 295 -14.97 4.94 -5.24
N LEU A 296 -15.06 3.67 -4.82
CA LEU A 296 -15.02 2.50 -5.70
C LEU A 296 -13.76 2.38 -6.56
N GLY A 297 -12.63 2.85 -6.03
CA GLY A 297 -11.35 2.84 -6.74
C GLY A 297 -10.83 1.43 -7.03
N VAL A 298 -11.02 0.48 -6.12
CA VAL A 298 -10.50 -0.89 -6.28
C VAL A 298 -11.08 -1.59 -7.52
N PRO A 299 -12.41 -1.66 -7.75
CA PRO A 299 -12.97 -2.24 -8.98
C PRO A 299 -12.45 -1.57 -10.26
N VAL A 300 -12.33 -0.24 -10.25
CA VAL A 300 -11.83 0.52 -11.40
C VAL A 300 -10.38 0.16 -11.70
N ILE A 301 -9.52 0.13 -10.67
CA ILE A 301 -8.09 -0.22 -10.81
C ILE A 301 -7.95 -1.64 -11.38
N VAL A 302 -8.69 -2.62 -10.86
CA VAL A 302 -8.62 -4.02 -11.30
C VAL A 302 -9.10 -4.17 -12.74
N GLN A 303 -10.21 -3.53 -13.10
CA GLN A 303 -10.75 -3.54 -14.47
C GLN A 303 -9.72 -2.98 -15.46
N VAL A 304 -9.19 -1.79 -15.16
CA VAL A 304 -8.25 -1.12 -16.07
C VAL A 304 -6.92 -1.87 -16.15
N LEU A 305 -6.45 -2.47 -15.05
CA LEU A 305 -5.23 -3.30 -15.04
C LEU A 305 -5.34 -4.47 -16.03
N GLY A 306 -6.52 -5.07 -16.19
CA GLY A 306 -6.74 -6.19 -17.11
C GLY A 306 -6.66 -5.82 -18.59
N ASP A 307 -7.15 -4.61 -18.93
CA ASP A 307 -7.46 -4.24 -20.32
C ASP A 307 -6.55 -3.15 -20.92
N SER A 308 -5.57 -2.65 -20.16
CA SER A 308 -4.75 -1.49 -20.58
C SER A 308 -3.40 -1.89 -21.20
N PRO A 309 -2.74 -0.96 -21.95
CA PRO A 309 -1.36 -1.11 -22.39
C PRO A 309 -0.36 -1.27 -21.22
N MET A 310 0.81 -1.89 -21.48
CA MET A 310 1.82 -2.19 -20.45
C MET A 310 2.24 -0.97 -19.63
N ARG A 311 2.37 0.21 -20.24
CA ARG A 311 2.77 1.45 -19.55
C ARG A 311 1.76 1.88 -18.48
N VAL A 312 0.47 1.68 -18.75
CA VAL A 312 -0.62 1.91 -17.78
C VAL A 312 -0.61 0.81 -16.72
N GLN A 313 -0.46 -0.46 -17.13
CA GLN A 313 -0.40 -1.61 -16.22
C GLN A 313 0.72 -1.47 -15.18
N ILE A 314 1.89 -0.94 -15.55
CA ILE A 314 2.99 -0.63 -14.62
C ILE A 314 2.51 0.34 -13.53
N LYS A 315 1.84 1.44 -13.91
CA LYS A 315 1.37 2.43 -12.94
C LYS A 315 0.27 1.87 -12.05
N LEU A 316 -0.61 1.05 -12.60
CA LEU A 316 -1.67 0.40 -11.81
C LEU A 316 -1.12 -0.66 -10.86
N ALA A 317 -0.16 -1.47 -11.28
CA ALA A 317 0.51 -2.41 -10.38
C ALA A 317 1.21 -1.67 -9.23
N ASN A 318 1.88 -0.54 -9.50
CA ASN A 318 2.47 0.31 -8.46
C ASN A 318 1.40 0.92 -7.53
N LEU A 319 0.24 1.31 -8.07
CA LEU A 319 -0.88 1.80 -7.26
C LEU A 319 -1.42 0.69 -6.34
N VAL A 320 -1.60 -0.53 -6.87
CA VAL A 320 -2.00 -1.71 -6.07
C VAL A 320 -0.98 -1.97 -4.96
N ALA A 321 0.33 -1.97 -5.29
CA ALA A 321 1.39 -2.17 -4.30
C ALA A 321 1.34 -1.09 -3.20
N ARG A 322 1.17 0.17 -3.58
CA ARG A 322 1.10 1.29 -2.65
C ARG A 322 -0.11 1.19 -1.73
N MET A 323 -1.31 0.95 -2.27
CA MET A 323 -2.53 0.82 -1.48
C MET A 323 -2.48 -0.40 -0.55
N ALA A 324 -2.08 -1.55 -1.06
CA ALA A 324 -1.95 -2.78 -0.27
C ALA A 324 -0.87 -2.67 0.83
N GLY A 325 0.20 -1.93 0.58
CA GLY A 325 1.25 -1.69 1.56
C GLY A 325 0.85 -0.74 2.68
N CYS A 326 -0.15 0.14 2.45
CA CYS A 326 -0.62 1.12 3.42
C CYS A 326 -1.84 0.65 4.22
N SER A 327 -2.70 -0.23 3.66
CA SER A 327 -3.99 -0.56 4.24
C SER A 327 -4.34 -2.05 4.15
N PRO A 328 -4.57 -2.73 5.28
CA PRO A 328 -5.10 -4.11 5.29
C PRO A 328 -6.47 -4.20 4.62
N LEU A 329 -7.31 -3.17 4.75
CA LEU A 329 -8.62 -3.11 4.07
C LEU A 329 -8.46 -3.15 2.55
N ALA A 330 -7.45 -2.43 2.02
CA ALA A 330 -7.15 -2.49 0.59
C ALA A 330 -6.71 -3.90 0.14
N GLN A 331 -5.92 -4.61 0.97
CA GLN A 331 -5.54 -6.01 0.67
C GLN A 331 -6.77 -6.91 0.56
N GLU A 332 -7.76 -6.77 1.45
CA GLU A 332 -9.00 -7.56 1.43
C GLU A 332 -9.87 -7.21 0.23
N ASP A 333 -10.03 -5.93 -0.09
CA ASP A 333 -10.82 -5.47 -1.22
C ASP A 333 -10.22 -5.91 -2.56
N PHE A 334 -8.91 -5.78 -2.73
CA PHE A 334 -8.20 -6.32 -3.88
C PHE A 334 -8.33 -7.84 -3.98
N ALA A 335 -8.36 -8.56 -2.85
CA ALA A 335 -8.63 -9.98 -2.85
C ALA A 335 -10.06 -10.29 -3.32
N ARG A 336 -11.08 -9.52 -2.88
CA ARG A 336 -12.47 -9.68 -3.32
C ARG A 336 -12.61 -9.45 -4.82
N GLU A 337 -12.00 -8.41 -5.35
CA GLU A 337 -11.98 -8.06 -6.77
C GLU A 337 -11.02 -8.93 -7.61
N ASN A 338 -10.35 -9.90 -6.97
CA ASN A 338 -9.51 -10.89 -7.63
C ASN A 338 -8.33 -10.31 -8.45
N VAL A 339 -7.69 -9.25 -7.95
CA VAL A 339 -6.54 -8.57 -8.58
C VAL A 339 -5.33 -9.49 -8.84
N ILE A 340 -5.19 -10.54 -8.04
CA ILE A 340 -4.06 -11.49 -8.14
C ILE A 340 -4.06 -12.20 -9.50
N LYS A 341 -5.24 -12.54 -10.03
CA LYS A 341 -5.35 -13.22 -11.32
C LYS A 341 -4.74 -12.42 -12.49
N PRO A 342 -5.12 -11.15 -12.75
CA PRO A 342 -4.46 -10.35 -13.78
C PRO A 342 -2.96 -10.15 -13.51
N LEU A 343 -2.51 -9.88 -12.28
CA LEU A 343 -1.08 -9.72 -11.96
C LEU A 343 -0.26 -10.98 -12.30
N VAL A 344 -0.72 -12.15 -11.86
CA VAL A 344 -0.04 -13.42 -12.16
C VAL A 344 -0.10 -13.73 -13.67
N THR A 345 -1.21 -13.43 -14.36
CA THR A 345 -1.33 -13.62 -15.80
C THR A 345 -0.32 -12.77 -16.57
N LEU A 346 -0.12 -11.51 -16.15
CA LEU A 346 0.87 -10.62 -16.75
C LEU A 346 2.30 -11.18 -16.61
N LEU A 347 2.64 -11.75 -15.47
CA LEU A 347 3.93 -12.40 -15.23
C LEU A 347 4.11 -13.67 -16.05
N LEU A 348 3.07 -14.52 -16.12
CA LEU A 348 3.13 -15.80 -16.83
C LEU A 348 3.29 -15.61 -18.34
N MET A 349 2.67 -14.61 -18.93
CA MET A 349 2.78 -14.35 -20.37
C MET A 349 4.23 -14.13 -20.80
N ASP A 350 5.00 -13.35 -20.03
CA ASP A 350 6.39 -13.07 -20.38
C ASP A 350 7.33 -14.27 -20.08
N VAL A 351 7.12 -14.98 -18.97
CA VAL A 351 7.92 -16.16 -18.60
C VAL A 351 7.78 -17.29 -19.63
N TYR A 352 6.57 -17.51 -20.16
CA TYR A 352 6.35 -18.56 -21.17
C TYR A 352 6.74 -18.13 -22.58
N MET A 353 6.66 -16.85 -22.92
CA MET A 353 7.12 -16.35 -24.22
C MET A 353 8.65 -16.45 -24.35
N GLU A 354 9.39 -16.22 -23.27
CA GLU A 354 10.84 -16.40 -23.23
C GLU A 354 11.22 -17.90 -23.39
N GLU A 355 10.51 -18.82 -22.74
CA GLU A 355 10.73 -20.27 -22.90
C GLU A 355 10.38 -20.75 -24.32
N ALA A 356 9.36 -20.20 -24.95
CA ALA A 356 8.98 -20.53 -26.32
C ALA A 356 10.01 -20.01 -27.33
N SER A 357 10.61 -18.85 -27.11
CA SER A 357 11.65 -18.29 -27.98
C SER A 357 12.98 -19.04 -27.88
N LEU A 358 13.30 -19.62 -26.73
CA LEU A 358 14.49 -20.45 -26.51
C LEU A 358 14.31 -21.89 -27.03
N ASN A 359 13.05 -22.37 -27.14
CA ASN A 359 12.70 -23.72 -27.60
C ASN A 359 12.13 -23.73 -29.03
N VAL A 360 12.69 -22.97 -29.97
CA VAL A 360 12.38 -23.09 -31.42
C VAL A 360 12.90 -24.42 -32.00
N GLY A 361 12.72 -25.47 -31.23
CA GLY A 361 13.03 -26.84 -31.67
C GLY A 361 12.33 -27.89 -30.82
N LYS A 362 11.03 -28.06 -30.96
CA LYS A 362 10.16 -29.13 -30.43
C LYS A 362 9.22 -28.73 -29.30
N GLN A 363 7.97 -28.75 -29.69
CA GLN A 363 6.70 -29.08 -29.02
C GLN A 363 5.71 -27.94 -28.87
N SER A 364 4.71 -28.13 -29.62
CA SER A 364 3.38 -27.62 -29.88
C SER A 364 2.66 -26.90 -28.72
N PHE A 365 2.20 -25.72 -29.02
CA PHE A 365 1.21 -24.91 -28.28
C PHE A 365 -0.15 -25.60 -27.98
N HIS A 366 -0.34 -26.83 -28.55
CA HIS A 366 -1.60 -27.60 -28.40
C HIS A 366 -1.86 -28.10 -26.97
N ALA A 367 -0.82 -28.37 -26.17
CA ALA A 367 -1.01 -28.96 -24.85
C ALA A 367 -1.67 -28.02 -23.83
N ILE A 368 -1.47 -26.68 -23.92
CA ILE A 368 -2.03 -25.71 -22.96
C ILE A 368 -3.49 -25.36 -23.31
N VAL A 369 -3.82 -25.36 -24.61
CA VAL A 369 -5.19 -25.13 -25.08
C VAL A 369 -6.07 -26.37 -24.80
N GLU A 370 -5.48 -27.58 -24.86
CA GLU A 370 -6.19 -28.84 -24.58
C GLU A 370 -6.55 -28.99 -23.08
N ILE A 371 -5.67 -28.60 -22.16
CA ILE A 371 -5.94 -28.61 -20.71
C ILE A 371 -7.07 -27.64 -20.34
N ASN A 372 -7.18 -26.51 -21.02
CA ASN A 372 -8.29 -25.59 -20.80
C ASN A 372 -9.61 -26.10 -21.43
N LYS A 373 -9.54 -26.80 -22.57
CA LYS A 373 -10.71 -27.42 -23.20
C LYS A 373 -11.26 -28.62 -22.43
N GLU A 374 -10.41 -29.40 -21.79
CA GLU A 374 -10.84 -30.53 -20.94
C GLU A 374 -11.51 -30.06 -19.65
N ARG A 375 -11.11 -28.89 -19.09
CA ARG A 375 -11.80 -28.31 -17.93
C ARG A 375 -13.17 -27.73 -18.26
N GLU A 376 -13.35 -27.16 -19.44
CA GLU A 376 -14.68 -26.70 -19.90
C GLU A 376 -15.62 -27.88 -20.22
N LYS A 377 -15.11 -29.01 -20.70
CA LYS A 377 -15.92 -30.22 -20.92
C LYS A 377 -16.38 -30.90 -19.64
N ASN A 378 -15.62 -30.81 -18.55
CA ASN A 378 -15.96 -31.44 -17.27
C ASN A 378 -16.94 -30.62 -16.40
N GLN A 379 -17.31 -29.39 -16.81
CA GLN A 379 -18.36 -28.60 -16.17
C GLN A 379 -19.76 -28.74 -16.83
N LEU A 380 -19.90 -29.53 -17.91
CA LEU A 380 -21.11 -29.69 -18.69
C LEU A 380 -21.89 -30.99 -18.40
N HIS A 381 -21.88 -31.51 -17.18
CA HIS A 381 -22.81 -32.59 -16.76
C HIS A 381 -23.63 -32.15 -15.54
N ARG A 382 -24.60 -31.25 -15.80
CA ARG A 382 -25.82 -31.13 -15.03
C ARG A 382 -27.00 -30.96 -16.00
N PRO A 383 -28.07 -31.73 -15.92
CA PRO A 383 -29.18 -31.64 -16.86
C PRO A 383 -29.99 -30.36 -16.62
N ALA A 384 -30.12 -29.55 -17.66
CA ALA A 384 -31.01 -28.40 -17.68
C ALA A 384 -32.34 -28.78 -18.27
N LEU A 385 -33.41 -28.52 -17.53
CA LEU A 385 -34.77 -28.43 -18.05
C LEU A 385 -34.91 -27.17 -18.91
N GLY A 386 -35.57 -27.34 -20.04
CA GLY A 386 -35.58 -26.41 -21.16
C GLY A 386 -36.31 -25.09 -20.96
N SER A 387 -35.89 -24.15 -21.75
CA SER A 387 -36.76 -23.25 -22.52
C SER A 387 -35.94 -22.56 -23.60
N SER A 388 -36.39 -22.74 -24.82
CA SER A 388 -35.91 -22.17 -26.05
C SER A 388 -36.12 -20.64 -26.11
N LEU A 389 -35.06 -19.88 -26.26
CA LEU A 389 -35.14 -18.54 -26.88
C LEU A 389 -33.88 -18.35 -27.74
N SER A 390 -34.14 -18.25 -29.04
CA SER A 390 -33.19 -17.90 -30.08
C SER A 390 -32.59 -16.52 -29.82
N MET A 391 -31.26 -16.44 -29.63
CA MET A 391 -30.54 -15.20 -29.73
C MET A 391 -29.50 -15.29 -30.83
N GLN A 392 -29.63 -14.38 -31.77
CA GLN A 392 -28.76 -14.09 -32.88
C GLN A 392 -27.31 -13.92 -32.39
N SER A 393 -26.40 -14.60 -33.06
CA SER A 393 -24.98 -14.42 -32.92
C SER A 393 -24.58 -13.02 -33.37
N SER A 394 -24.39 -12.11 -32.44
CA SER A 394 -23.62 -10.89 -32.71
C SER A 394 -22.16 -11.21 -32.62
N ASN A 395 -21.44 -10.97 -33.70
CA ASN A 395 -19.98 -11.00 -33.81
C ASN A 395 -19.32 -10.32 -32.62
N GLY A 396 -18.83 -11.09 -31.63
CA GLY A 396 -17.96 -10.62 -30.55
C GLY A 396 -16.60 -10.26 -31.14
N SER A 397 -16.43 -8.99 -31.39
CA SER A 397 -15.17 -8.37 -31.80
C SER A 397 -14.06 -8.76 -30.84
N SER A 398 -13.04 -9.45 -31.34
CA SER A 398 -11.86 -9.90 -30.60
C SER A 398 -10.99 -8.71 -30.19
N ARG A 399 -11.31 -8.08 -29.05
CA ARG A 399 -10.45 -7.06 -28.39
C ARG A 399 -9.10 -7.63 -27.91
N GLY A 400 -9.01 -8.95 -27.70
CA GLY A 400 -7.77 -9.60 -27.23
C GLY A 400 -6.62 -9.69 -28.22
N GLY A 401 -6.86 -9.46 -29.52
CA GLY A 401 -5.83 -9.57 -30.57
C GLY A 401 -4.92 -8.35 -30.70
N HIS A 402 -5.39 -7.15 -30.42
CA HIS A 402 -4.59 -5.93 -30.52
C HIS A 402 -3.57 -5.82 -29.39
N HIS A 403 -3.95 -6.10 -28.15
CA HIS A 403 -3.05 -6.01 -27.00
C HIS A 403 -1.90 -7.05 -27.03
N LYS A 404 -2.06 -8.16 -27.73
CA LYS A 404 -0.98 -9.15 -27.89
C LYS A 404 0.11 -8.66 -28.83
N LYS A 405 -0.24 -8.00 -29.94
CA LYS A 405 0.70 -7.38 -30.88
C LYS A 405 1.43 -6.17 -30.27
N ASP A 406 0.73 -5.36 -29.48
CA ASP A 406 1.33 -4.21 -28.79
C ASP A 406 2.38 -4.65 -27.76
N ARG A 407 2.17 -5.80 -27.11
CA ARG A 407 3.12 -6.38 -26.16
C ARG A 407 4.40 -6.91 -26.82
N GLU A 408 4.30 -7.49 -27.99
CA GLU A 408 5.45 -8.00 -28.74
C GLU A 408 6.40 -6.87 -29.16
N ASN A 409 5.86 -5.67 -29.37
CA ASN A 409 6.59 -4.48 -29.83
C ASN A 409 7.17 -3.62 -28.70
N GLU A 410 6.83 -3.88 -27.42
CA GLU A 410 7.36 -3.09 -26.31
C GLU A 410 8.83 -3.44 -25.98
N THR A 411 9.57 -2.45 -25.50
CA THR A 411 10.98 -2.58 -25.17
C THR A 411 11.21 -3.56 -24.00
N PRO A 412 12.35 -4.25 -23.95
CA PRO A 412 12.69 -5.13 -22.83
C PRO A 412 12.64 -4.44 -21.46
N GLU A 413 12.98 -3.15 -21.41
CA GLU A 413 12.93 -2.35 -20.19
C GLU A 413 11.49 -2.17 -19.67
N VAL A 414 10.52 -1.93 -20.55
CA VAL A 414 9.10 -1.81 -20.17
C VAL A 414 8.58 -3.15 -19.67
N LYS A 415 8.97 -4.28 -20.32
CA LYS A 415 8.62 -5.62 -19.88
C LYS A 415 9.20 -5.93 -18.49
N LEU A 416 10.48 -5.62 -18.28
CA LEU A 416 11.12 -5.79 -16.97
C LEU A 416 10.43 -4.95 -15.88
N ARG A 417 10.14 -3.68 -16.17
CA ARG A 417 9.40 -2.82 -15.24
C ARG A 417 8.02 -3.35 -14.90
N LEU A 418 7.29 -3.89 -15.89
CA LEU A 418 5.99 -4.50 -15.63
C LEU A 418 6.11 -5.71 -14.70
N LYS A 419 7.08 -6.61 -14.96
CA LYS A 419 7.35 -7.76 -14.09
C LYS A 419 7.65 -7.30 -12.65
N THR A 420 8.56 -6.33 -12.49
CA THR A 420 8.95 -5.80 -11.17
C THR A 420 7.76 -5.21 -10.43
N SER A 421 6.97 -4.35 -11.09
CA SER A 421 5.77 -3.74 -10.48
C SER A 421 4.69 -4.76 -10.13
N CYS A 422 4.47 -5.80 -10.97
CA CYS A 422 3.51 -6.86 -10.67
C CYS A 422 3.95 -7.69 -9.46
N VAL A 423 5.24 -8.03 -9.37
CA VAL A 423 5.76 -8.81 -8.23
C VAL A 423 5.75 -7.98 -6.95
N GLU A 424 6.08 -6.69 -7.01
CA GLU A 424 5.96 -5.77 -5.87
C GLU A 424 4.51 -5.71 -5.37
N ALA A 425 3.54 -5.62 -6.28
CA ALA A 425 2.12 -5.66 -5.92
C ALA A 425 1.74 -6.99 -5.24
N LEU A 426 2.21 -8.13 -5.75
CA LEU A 426 1.97 -9.43 -5.13
C LEU A 426 2.62 -9.53 -3.74
N TRP A 427 3.82 -8.98 -3.57
CA TRP A 427 4.47 -8.92 -2.26
C TRP A 427 3.65 -8.11 -1.26
N MET A 428 3.24 -6.88 -1.62
CA MET A 428 2.45 -6.04 -0.72
C MET A 428 1.06 -6.64 -0.42
N LEU A 429 0.44 -7.31 -1.39
CA LEU A 429 -0.82 -8.03 -1.19
C LEU A 429 -0.67 -9.24 -0.26
N SER A 430 0.44 -9.99 -0.36
CA SER A 430 0.66 -11.19 0.46
C SER A 430 1.14 -10.90 1.87
N LYS A 431 1.70 -9.70 2.12
CA LYS A 431 2.29 -9.31 3.39
C LYS A 431 1.28 -9.39 4.53
N GLY A 432 1.47 -10.38 5.42
CA GLY A 432 0.57 -10.65 6.53
C GLY A 432 -0.83 -11.16 6.15
N SER A 433 -1.12 -11.41 4.86
CA SER A 433 -2.44 -11.83 4.37
C SER A 433 -2.45 -13.29 3.92
N VAL A 434 -3.04 -14.17 4.73
CA VAL A 434 -3.26 -15.59 4.39
C VAL A 434 -4.17 -15.73 3.16
N LEU A 435 -5.20 -14.87 3.05
CA LEU A 435 -6.15 -14.91 1.94
C LEU A 435 -5.46 -14.64 0.59
N ASN A 436 -4.66 -13.57 0.50
CA ASN A 436 -3.94 -13.23 -0.71
C ASN A 436 -2.84 -14.26 -1.02
N SER A 437 -2.11 -14.73 -0.01
CA SER A 437 -1.13 -15.81 -0.16
C SER A 437 -1.75 -17.08 -0.76
N ARG A 438 -2.94 -17.48 -0.29
CA ARG A 438 -3.69 -18.61 -0.84
C ARG A 438 -4.06 -18.39 -2.30
N LYS A 439 -4.62 -17.23 -2.64
CA LYS A 439 -4.99 -16.88 -4.03
C LYS A 439 -3.79 -16.88 -4.98
N ILE A 440 -2.61 -16.42 -4.54
CA ILE A 440 -1.37 -16.48 -5.34
C ILE A 440 -1.00 -17.95 -5.62
N THR A 441 -1.10 -18.84 -4.64
CA THR A 441 -0.77 -20.25 -4.85
C THR A 441 -1.77 -20.97 -5.77
N GLU A 442 -3.05 -20.64 -5.68
CA GLU A 442 -4.12 -21.20 -6.53
C GLU A 442 -3.99 -20.77 -8.01
N THR A 443 -3.43 -19.60 -8.28
CA THR A 443 -3.24 -19.06 -9.64
C THR A 443 -1.93 -19.48 -10.31
N LYS A 444 -1.21 -20.45 -9.79
CA LYS A 444 0.14 -20.88 -10.22
C LYS A 444 1.24 -19.83 -10.01
N GLY A 445 0.97 -18.78 -9.23
CA GLY A 445 1.91 -17.71 -8.93
C GLY A 445 3.17 -18.23 -8.23
N LEU A 446 3.05 -19.24 -7.38
CA LEU A 446 4.18 -19.81 -6.65
C LEU A 446 5.26 -20.40 -7.58
N LEU A 447 4.87 -21.12 -8.63
CA LEU A 447 5.82 -21.64 -9.62
C LEU A 447 6.43 -20.52 -10.47
N CYS A 448 5.63 -19.52 -10.82
CA CYS A 448 6.11 -18.34 -11.53
C CYS A 448 7.17 -17.59 -10.71
N LEU A 449 6.92 -17.34 -9.43
CA LEU A 449 7.87 -16.69 -8.51
C LEU A 449 9.18 -17.49 -8.38
N ALA A 450 9.11 -18.82 -8.26
CA ALA A 450 10.30 -19.66 -8.23
C ALA A 450 11.16 -19.51 -9.50
N LYS A 451 10.53 -19.47 -10.69
CA LYS A 451 11.22 -19.23 -11.96
C LYS A 451 11.84 -17.83 -12.05
N LEU A 452 11.16 -16.81 -11.50
CA LEU A 452 11.73 -15.46 -11.44
C LEU A 452 12.95 -15.42 -10.51
N VAL A 453 12.90 -16.07 -9.35
CA VAL A 453 14.06 -16.19 -8.45
C VAL A 453 15.23 -16.92 -9.16
N GLU A 454 14.95 -17.91 -10.02
CA GLU A 454 15.95 -18.65 -10.77
C GLU A 454 16.66 -17.81 -11.84
N LYS A 455 15.89 -17.02 -12.61
CA LYS A 455 16.37 -16.38 -13.85
C LYS A 455 16.74 -14.91 -13.71
N GLU A 456 16.11 -14.18 -12.77
CA GLU A 456 16.18 -12.73 -12.68
C GLU A 456 17.17 -12.27 -11.60
N GLN A 457 17.53 -11.00 -11.65
CA GLN A 457 18.46 -10.38 -10.71
C GLN A 457 17.91 -9.04 -10.18
N GLY A 458 18.62 -8.41 -9.25
CA GLY A 458 18.30 -7.09 -8.72
C GLY A 458 16.95 -7.03 -8.00
N GLU A 459 16.18 -6.00 -8.29
CA GLU A 459 14.90 -5.71 -7.63
C GLU A 459 13.83 -6.79 -7.88
N LEU A 460 13.78 -7.35 -9.10
CA LEU A 460 12.81 -8.39 -9.44
C LEU A 460 13.08 -9.69 -8.68
N LEU A 461 14.34 -10.09 -8.54
CA LEU A 461 14.75 -11.20 -7.67
C LEU A 461 14.33 -10.93 -6.22
N TYR A 462 14.67 -9.74 -5.70
CA TYR A 462 14.36 -9.36 -4.34
C TYR A 462 12.84 -9.41 -4.05
N ASN A 463 12.03 -8.75 -4.87
CA ASN A 463 10.57 -8.73 -4.71
C ASN A 463 9.95 -10.13 -4.82
N SER A 464 10.49 -10.99 -5.73
CA SER A 464 10.04 -12.38 -5.88
C SER A 464 10.32 -13.20 -4.63
N LEU A 465 11.52 -13.07 -4.07
CA LEU A 465 11.92 -13.76 -2.85
C LEU A 465 11.12 -13.29 -1.64
N MET A 466 10.88 -11.98 -1.52
CA MET A 466 10.06 -11.42 -0.46
C MET A 466 8.60 -11.91 -0.55
N THR A 467 8.04 -12.01 -1.75
CA THR A 467 6.70 -12.58 -1.95
C THR A 467 6.65 -14.05 -1.51
N ILE A 468 7.66 -14.86 -1.86
CA ILE A 468 7.76 -16.26 -1.41
C ILE A 468 7.87 -16.32 0.11
N MET A 469 8.68 -15.46 0.74
CA MET A 469 8.83 -15.41 2.18
C MET A 469 7.48 -15.12 2.88
N GLU A 470 6.70 -14.18 2.40
CA GLU A 470 5.36 -13.89 2.96
C GLU A 470 4.39 -15.07 2.79
N ILE A 471 4.39 -15.72 1.61
CA ILE A 471 3.55 -16.89 1.37
C ILE A 471 3.94 -18.05 2.29
N THR A 472 5.22 -18.27 2.53
CA THR A 472 5.70 -19.32 3.44
C THR A 472 5.38 -18.99 4.90
N ALA A 473 5.47 -17.72 5.30
CA ALA A 473 5.06 -17.27 6.62
C ALA A 473 3.54 -17.45 6.84
N ALA A 474 2.72 -17.15 5.82
CA ALA A 474 1.29 -17.45 5.86
C ALA A 474 1.01 -18.96 5.99
N ALA A 475 1.79 -19.81 5.29
CA ALA A 475 1.67 -21.28 5.40
C ALA A 475 2.18 -21.84 6.75
N GLU A 476 3.04 -21.12 7.46
CA GLU A 476 3.43 -21.48 8.82
C GLU A 476 2.26 -21.37 9.79
N SER A 477 1.45 -20.32 9.68
CA SER A 477 0.28 -20.06 10.52
C SER A 477 -0.96 -20.83 10.08
N ASP A 478 -1.17 -21.02 8.78
CA ASP A 478 -2.36 -21.67 8.20
C ASP A 478 -2.04 -23.09 7.72
N ALA A 479 -2.62 -24.09 8.43
CA ALA A 479 -2.37 -25.50 8.13
C ALA A 479 -2.96 -25.95 6.78
N ASP A 480 -4.05 -25.33 6.31
CA ASP A 480 -4.68 -25.69 5.03
C ASP A 480 -3.86 -25.16 3.86
N LEU A 481 -3.40 -23.91 3.94
CA LEU A 481 -2.48 -23.35 2.96
C LEU A 481 -1.19 -24.18 2.90
N ARG A 482 -0.63 -24.54 4.04
CA ARG A 482 0.57 -25.39 4.12
C ARG A 482 0.36 -26.74 3.42
N ARG A 483 -0.75 -27.43 3.72
CA ARG A 483 -1.05 -28.74 3.13
C ARG A 483 -1.37 -28.69 1.63
N THR A 484 -1.94 -27.59 1.15
CA THR A 484 -2.35 -27.45 -0.26
C THR A 484 -1.20 -26.96 -1.14
N ALA A 485 -0.51 -25.91 -0.75
CA ALA A 485 0.53 -25.26 -1.54
C ALA A 485 1.90 -25.95 -1.44
N PHE A 486 2.26 -26.47 -0.25
CA PHE A 486 3.59 -27.02 0.02
C PHE A 486 3.60 -28.54 0.25
N LYS A 487 2.77 -29.27 -0.49
CA LYS A 487 2.88 -30.75 -0.53
C LYS A 487 4.25 -31.18 -1.03
N THR A 488 4.83 -32.20 -0.40
CA THR A 488 6.15 -32.76 -0.78
C THR A 488 6.28 -33.15 -2.25
N ASN A 489 5.17 -33.53 -2.89
CA ASN A 489 5.12 -33.90 -4.31
C ASN A 489 4.78 -32.75 -5.26
N SER A 490 4.49 -31.55 -4.75
CA SER A 490 4.17 -30.38 -5.58
C SER A 490 5.40 -29.89 -6.33
N LEU A 491 5.31 -29.76 -7.66
CA LEU A 491 6.39 -29.19 -8.49
C LEU A 491 6.70 -27.75 -8.06
N ALA A 492 5.69 -26.95 -7.73
CA ALA A 492 5.87 -25.58 -7.29
C ALA A 492 6.61 -25.52 -5.94
N ALA A 493 6.23 -26.38 -4.98
CA ALA A 493 6.90 -26.44 -3.68
C ALA A 493 8.38 -26.88 -3.82
N LYS A 494 8.65 -27.88 -4.63
CA LYS A 494 10.03 -28.32 -4.92
C LYS A 494 10.86 -27.20 -5.56
N ALA A 495 10.32 -26.54 -6.60
CA ALA A 495 10.98 -25.44 -7.27
C ALA A 495 11.29 -24.29 -6.29
N VAL A 496 10.34 -23.93 -5.41
CA VAL A 496 10.57 -22.92 -4.38
C VAL A 496 11.70 -23.32 -3.43
N VAL A 497 11.65 -24.54 -2.88
CA VAL A 497 12.69 -25.01 -1.96
C VAL A 497 14.06 -25.05 -2.64
N ASP A 498 14.15 -25.53 -3.88
CA ASP A 498 15.39 -25.57 -4.64
C ASP A 498 15.98 -24.17 -4.85
N GLN A 499 15.15 -23.17 -5.17
CA GLN A 499 15.62 -21.80 -5.33
C GLN A 499 16.00 -21.15 -4.00
N LEU A 500 15.27 -21.41 -2.91
CA LEU A 500 15.65 -20.94 -1.58
C LEU A 500 17.02 -21.49 -1.16
N LEU A 501 17.27 -22.78 -1.36
CA LEU A 501 18.56 -23.41 -1.07
C LEU A 501 19.68 -22.83 -1.94
N ARG A 502 19.41 -22.58 -3.23
CA ARG A 502 20.36 -21.92 -4.13
C ARG A 502 20.75 -20.54 -3.62
N VAL A 503 19.76 -19.71 -3.23
CA VAL A 503 20.00 -18.37 -2.69
C VAL A 503 20.84 -18.43 -1.40
N ILE A 504 20.53 -19.35 -0.48
CA ILE A 504 21.29 -19.53 0.77
C ILE A 504 22.74 -19.91 0.47
N LYS A 505 22.98 -20.76 -0.52
CA LYS A 505 24.31 -21.31 -0.82
C LYS A 505 25.17 -20.39 -1.67
N GLU A 506 24.58 -19.73 -2.69
CA GLU A 506 25.30 -19.11 -3.81
C GLU A 506 25.23 -17.58 -3.80
N CYS A 507 24.35 -16.98 -3.01
CA CYS A 507 24.18 -15.54 -3.01
C CYS A 507 25.05 -14.87 -1.94
N ASP A 508 25.83 -13.85 -2.32
CA ASP A 508 26.65 -13.09 -1.37
C ASP A 508 25.86 -12.02 -0.59
N ASN A 509 24.61 -11.77 -0.97
CA ASN A 509 23.77 -10.75 -0.34
C ASN A 509 23.09 -11.30 0.92
N SER A 510 23.54 -10.85 2.08
CA SER A 510 23.01 -11.28 3.38
C SER A 510 21.51 -11.05 3.55
N THR A 511 20.93 -9.98 2.96
CA THR A 511 19.49 -9.72 3.03
C THR A 511 18.69 -10.79 2.31
N LEU A 512 19.15 -11.24 1.15
CA LEU A 512 18.51 -12.32 0.39
C LEU A 512 18.66 -13.66 1.10
N GLN A 513 19.85 -13.95 1.66
CA GLN A 513 20.09 -15.16 2.46
C GLN A 513 19.17 -15.22 3.68
N ILE A 514 19.04 -14.12 4.42
CA ILE A 514 18.13 -14.02 5.58
C ILE A 514 16.70 -14.30 5.17
N SER A 515 16.23 -13.69 4.07
CA SER A 515 14.86 -13.90 3.59
C SER A 515 14.60 -15.36 3.18
N ALA A 516 15.58 -15.99 2.53
CA ALA A 516 15.51 -17.39 2.15
C ALA A 516 15.54 -18.35 3.37
N LEU A 517 16.38 -18.06 4.38
CA LEU A 517 16.42 -18.81 5.64
C LEU A 517 15.08 -18.70 6.41
N ARG A 518 14.47 -17.51 6.45
CA ARG A 518 13.12 -17.33 7.02
C ARG A 518 12.09 -18.19 6.34
N ALA A 519 12.09 -18.16 5.01
CA ALA A 519 11.16 -18.96 4.21
C ALA A 519 11.35 -20.48 4.47
N ILE A 520 12.59 -20.97 4.54
CA ILE A 520 12.88 -22.36 4.89
C ILE A 520 12.41 -22.69 6.30
N GLY A 521 12.69 -21.82 7.30
CA GLY A 521 12.23 -22.00 8.66
C GLY A 521 10.70 -22.08 8.76
N SER A 522 9.97 -21.24 8.02
CA SER A 522 8.50 -21.26 7.99
C SER A 522 7.94 -22.57 7.40
N LEU A 523 8.71 -23.24 6.55
CA LEU A 523 8.36 -24.54 5.98
C LEU A 523 8.85 -25.74 6.81
N ALA A 524 9.48 -25.54 7.96
CA ALA A 524 10.09 -26.60 8.76
C ALA A 524 9.16 -27.80 9.02
N ARG A 525 7.85 -27.56 9.21
CA ARG A 525 6.84 -28.62 9.42
C ARG A 525 6.39 -29.35 8.16
N THR A 526 6.89 -28.99 6.99
CA THR A 526 6.58 -29.65 5.71
C THR A 526 7.63 -30.68 5.29
N PHE A 527 8.82 -30.60 5.88
CA PHE A 527 9.93 -31.47 5.51
C PHE A 527 9.82 -32.87 6.15
N PRO A 528 10.27 -33.92 5.45
CA PRO A 528 10.28 -35.28 5.99
C PRO A 528 11.34 -35.47 7.08
N SER A 529 11.27 -36.58 7.80
CA SER A 529 12.17 -36.89 8.92
C SER A 529 13.67 -36.96 8.55
N ARG A 530 13.98 -37.32 7.30
CA ARG A 530 15.37 -37.43 6.79
C ARG A 530 15.65 -36.36 5.72
N GLU A 531 15.46 -35.10 6.08
CA GLU A 531 15.74 -33.97 5.19
C GLU A 531 17.16 -33.43 5.43
N THR A 532 18.16 -34.20 5.01
CA THR A 532 19.58 -33.86 5.18
C THR A 532 20.03 -32.69 4.29
N ARG A 533 19.46 -32.56 3.09
CA ARG A 533 19.82 -31.51 2.12
C ARG A 533 19.51 -30.11 2.64
N VAL A 534 18.32 -29.92 3.24
CA VAL A 534 17.89 -28.63 3.78
C VAL A 534 18.59 -28.36 5.11
N ILE A 535 18.51 -29.30 6.07
CA ILE A 535 19.05 -29.12 7.42
C ILE A 535 20.57 -28.95 7.37
N GLY A 536 21.29 -29.77 6.59
CA GLY A 536 22.74 -29.67 6.48
C GLY A 536 23.21 -28.31 5.96
N LEU A 537 22.52 -27.75 4.94
CA LEU A 537 22.85 -26.44 4.41
C LEU A 537 22.56 -25.33 5.44
N VAL A 538 21.41 -25.39 6.15
CA VAL A 538 21.07 -24.38 7.18
C VAL A 538 22.05 -24.46 8.36
N VAL A 539 22.50 -25.67 8.77
CA VAL A 539 23.53 -25.85 9.80
C VAL A 539 24.86 -25.20 9.39
N GLN A 540 25.27 -25.32 8.12
CA GLN A 540 26.46 -24.64 7.61
C GLN A 540 26.37 -23.10 7.81
N GLN A 541 25.17 -22.52 7.67
CA GLN A 541 24.96 -21.08 7.86
C GLN A 541 25.09 -20.62 9.32
N LEU A 542 25.03 -21.51 10.31
CA LEU A 542 25.34 -21.15 11.70
C LEU A 542 26.79 -20.64 11.84
N GLY A 543 27.71 -21.10 11.00
CA GLY A 543 29.10 -20.64 10.94
C GLY A 543 29.34 -19.43 10.06
N HIS A 544 28.30 -18.81 9.49
CA HIS A 544 28.44 -17.70 8.55
C HIS A 544 29.15 -16.50 9.20
N TRP A 545 29.98 -15.79 8.40
CA TRP A 545 30.74 -14.62 8.87
C TRP A 545 29.82 -13.47 9.33
N ASN A 546 28.69 -13.25 8.64
CA ASN A 546 27.66 -12.30 9.03
C ASN A 546 26.79 -12.90 10.14
N LEU A 547 26.82 -12.26 11.31
CA LEU A 547 26.10 -12.71 12.50
C LEU A 547 24.58 -12.76 12.33
N ASP A 548 24.00 -11.86 11.51
CA ASP A 548 22.55 -11.82 11.27
C ASP A 548 22.10 -13.03 10.45
N VAL A 549 22.90 -13.47 9.45
CA VAL A 549 22.64 -14.69 8.67
C VAL A 549 22.74 -15.92 9.59
N ALA A 550 23.79 -15.99 10.42
CA ALA A 550 23.96 -17.09 11.35
C ALA A 550 22.82 -17.13 12.40
N THR A 551 22.38 -15.98 12.88
CA THR A 551 21.24 -15.87 13.80
C THR A 551 19.95 -16.34 13.11
N GLU A 552 19.69 -15.95 11.87
CA GLU A 552 18.50 -16.39 11.15
C GLU A 552 18.53 -17.90 10.86
N ALA A 553 19.72 -18.47 10.61
CA ALA A 553 19.88 -19.92 10.52
C ALA A 553 19.51 -20.62 11.83
N ALA A 554 19.93 -20.08 12.99
CA ALA A 554 19.54 -20.60 14.30
C ALA A 554 18.02 -20.51 14.52
N ILE A 555 17.38 -19.42 14.12
CA ILE A 555 15.92 -19.25 14.18
C ILE A 555 15.23 -20.30 13.30
N ALA A 556 15.71 -20.48 12.07
CA ALA A 556 15.16 -21.48 11.16
C ALA A 556 15.26 -22.89 11.74
N LEU A 557 16.45 -23.30 12.23
CA LEU A 557 16.65 -24.60 12.87
C LEU A 557 15.83 -24.76 14.14
N GLY A 558 15.64 -23.70 14.91
CA GLY A 558 14.73 -23.69 16.05
C GLY A 558 13.30 -24.10 15.68
N LYS A 559 12.81 -23.72 14.50
CA LYS A 559 11.48 -24.15 14.00
C LYS A 559 11.45 -25.63 13.57
N PHE A 560 12.59 -26.22 13.22
CA PHE A 560 12.70 -27.68 13.01
C PHE A 560 12.65 -28.47 14.31
N THR A 561 13.16 -27.91 15.39
CA THR A 561 13.34 -28.57 16.69
C THR A 561 12.32 -28.14 17.76
N CYS A 562 11.44 -27.16 17.48
CA CYS A 562 10.46 -26.69 18.44
C CYS A 562 9.40 -27.75 18.80
N ARG A 563 8.71 -27.54 19.93
CA ARG A 563 7.71 -28.49 20.48
C ARG A 563 6.56 -28.76 19.52
N GLU A 564 6.20 -27.80 18.65
CA GLU A 564 5.12 -27.89 17.67
C GLU A 564 5.51 -28.70 16.42
N ASN A 565 6.78 -29.05 16.25
CA ASN A 565 7.22 -29.90 15.14
C ASN A 565 7.19 -31.37 15.57
N PHE A 566 6.35 -32.18 14.92
CA PHE A 566 6.21 -33.59 15.25
C PHE A 566 7.50 -34.41 15.01
N LEU A 567 8.33 -33.96 14.05
CA LEU A 567 9.59 -34.60 13.67
C LEU A 567 10.82 -33.98 14.36
N ARG A 568 10.60 -33.24 15.45
CA ARG A 568 11.66 -32.52 16.17
C ARG A 568 12.85 -33.39 16.57
N ALA A 569 12.60 -34.62 17.01
CA ALA A 569 13.66 -35.54 17.45
C ALA A 569 14.51 -36.03 16.27
N GLU A 570 13.88 -36.36 15.14
CA GLU A 570 14.54 -36.77 13.92
C GLU A 570 15.35 -35.61 13.29
N HIS A 571 14.77 -34.42 13.25
CA HIS A 571 15.45 -33.22 12.79
C HIS A 571 16.63 -32.84 13.71
N THR A 572 16.47 -32.99 15.03
CA THR A 572 17.56 -32.78 15.99
C THR A 572 18.72 -33.75 15.73
N ALA A 573 18.44 -35.03 15.49
CA ALA A 573 19.47 -36.01 15.15
C ALA A 573 20.24 -35.59 13.88
N THR A 574 19.52 -35.12 12.85
CA THR A 574 20.17 -34.62 11.63
C THR A 574 21.02 -33.37 11.89
N ILE A 575 20.57 -32.43 12.73
CA ILE A 575 21.37 -31.25 13.11
C ILE A 575 22.68 -31.67 13.81
N LEU A 576 22.63 -32.67 14.68
CA LEU A 576 23.79 -33.20 15.38
C LEU A 576 24.75 -33.92 14.43
N GLU A 577 24.25 -34.71 13.47
CA GLU A 577 25.03 -35.34 12.41
C GLU A 577 25.90 -34.34 11.62
N PHE A 578 25.42 -33.11 11.44
CA PHE A 578 26.14 -31.99 10.81
C PHE A 578 26.94 -31.12 11.78
N ASN A 579 27.17 -31.56 13.02
CA ASN A 579 27.88 -30.81 14.06
C ASN A 579 27.28 -29.42 14.38
N GLY A 580 25.94 -29.31 14.40
CA GLY A 580 25.23 -28.03 14.56
C GLY A 580 25.45 -27.35 15.91
N THR A 581 25.95 -28.03 16.95
CA THR A 581 26.22 -27.45 18.26
C THR A 581 27.47 -26.59 18.30
N GLN A 582 28.52 -26.94 17.56
CA GLN A 582 29.81 -26.24 17.61
C GLN A 582 29.70 -24.74 17.17
N PRO A 583 29.05 -24.37 16.09
CA PRO A 583 28.92 -22.95 15.72
C PRO A 583 28.07 -22.12 16.70
N LEU A 584 27.20 -22.75 17.48
CA LEU A 584 26.32 -22.06 18.42
C LEU A 584 27.09 -21.40 19.59
N THR A 585 28.28 -21.91 19.94
CA THR A 585 29.14 -21.27 20.94
C THR A 585 29.56 -19.85 20.57
N ARG A 586 29.72 -19.58 19.27
CA ARG A 586 29.99 -18.22 18.76
C ARG A 586 28.73 -17.35 18.79
N LEU A 587 27.56 -17.90 18.48
CA LEU A 587 26.29 -17.16 18.46
C LEU A 587 25.90 -16.67 19.85
N VAL A 588 26.10 -17.48 20.88
CA VAL A 588 25.80 -17.12 22.30
C VAL A 588 26.75 -16.08 22.87
N GLN A 589 27.85 -15.77 22.20
CA GLN A 589 28.79 -14.70 22.55
C GLN A 589 28.58 -13.42 21.76
N GLY A 590 27.61 -13.40 20.83
CA GLY A 590 27.33 -12.27 19.95
C GLY A 590 26.42 -11.20 20.58
N ASN A 591 25.59 -10.58 19.75
CA ASN A 591 24.61 -9.59 20.21
C ASN A 591 23.43 -10.26 20.92
N GLU A 592 22.56 -9.47 21.57
CA GLU A 592 21.40 -9.95 22.34
C GLU A 592 20.50 -10.89 21.51
N ARG A 593 20.21 -10.55 20.25
CA ARG A 593 19.38 -11.37 19.37
C ARG A 593 20.04 -12.72 19.04
N SER A 594 21.34 -12.73 18.73
CA SER A 594 22.06 -13.96 18.42
C SER A 594 22.21 -14.85 19.66
N LEU A 595 22.46 -14.25 20.82
CA LEU A 595 22.52 -14.94 22.12
C LEU A 595 21.18 -15.62 22.44
N LEU A 596 20.07 -14.88 22.33
CA LEU A 596 18.73 -15.40 22.60
C LEU A 596 18.43 -16.64 21.75
N HIS A 597 18.56 -16.50 20.42
CA HIS A 597 18.21 -17.59 19.50
C HIS A 597 19.24 -18.74 19.50
N GLY A 598 20.49 -18.45 19.80
CA GLY A 598 21.52 -19.46 20.02
C GLY A 598 21.19 -20.35 21.20
N TYR A 599 20.81 -19.77 22.34
CA TYR A 599 20.44 -20.55 23.55
C TYR A 599 19.09 -21.27 23.33
N ILE A 600 18.10 -20.68 22.71
CA ILE A 600 16.84 -21.37 22.39
C ILE A 600 17.11 -22.63 21.56
N LEU A 601 17.95 -22.53 20.52
CA LEU A 601 18.29 -23.70 19.69
C LEU A 601 19.07 -24.74 20.50
N LEU A 602 20.04 -24.35 21.33
CA LEU A 602 20.77 -25.27 22.20
C LEU A 602 19.82 -25.99 23.17
N CYS A 603 18.85 -25.30 23.77
CA CYS A 603 17.85 -25.91 24.63
C CYS A 603 17.00 -26.95 23.86
N TYR A 604 16.50 -26.62 22.70
CA TYR A 604 15.73 -27.59 21.90
C TYR A 604 16.55 -28.80 21.49
N ILE A 605 17.81 -28.59 21.10
CA ILE A 605 18.74 -29.72 20.84
C ILE A 605 18.90 -30.57 22.10
N GLY A 606 19.15 -29.98 23.27
CA GLY A 606 19.31 -30.69 24.53
C GLY A 606 18.07 -31.48 24.95
N LEU A 607 16.87 -30.94 24.73
CA LEU A 607 15.61 -31.61 25.06
C LEU A 607 15.24 -32.78 24.14
N HIS A 608 15.71 -32.77 22.89
CA HIS A 608 15.25 -33.72 21.86
C HIS A 608 16.34 -34.65 21.32
N ALA A 609 17.59 -34.48 21.72
CA ALA A 609 18.68 -35.37 21.33
C ALA A 609 18.48 -36.78 21.92
N ARG A 610 18.73 -37.78 21.08
CA ARG A 610 18.65 -39.21 21.48
C ARG A 610 20.02 -39.83 21.82
N ASN A 611 21.12 -39.10 21.57
CA ASN A 611 22.47 -39.58 21.79
C ASN A 611 23.22 -38.63 22.71
N SER A 612 23.77 -39.18 23.81
CA SER A 612 24.53 -38.42 24.80
C SER A 612 25.93 -38.02 24.30
N GLU A 613 26.57 -38.82 23.43
CA GLU A 613 27.91 -38.53 22.93
C GLU A 613 27.98 -37.22 22.12
N ASP A 614 26.98 -36.94 21.31
CA ASP A 614 26.96 -35.75 20.47
C ASP A 614 26.71 -34.48 21.31
N LEU A 615 25.97 -34.60 22.44
CA LEU A 615 25.76 -33.53 23.38
C LEU A 615 27.03 -33.25 24.23
N GLU A 616 27.77 -34.30 24.59
CA GLU A 616 29.06 -34.19 25.31
C GLU A 616 30.12 -33.55 24.39
N LYS A 617 30.24 -33.97 23.12
CA LYS A 617 31.14 -33.36 22.13
C LYS A 617 30.85 -31.87 21.93
N GLY A 618 29.58 -31.48 21.97
CA GLY A 618 29.13 -30.09 21.81
C GLY A 618 29.20 -29.27 23.09
N ASN A 619 29.60 -29.83 24.25
CA ASN A 619 29.61 -29.16 25.55
C ASN A 619 28.28 -28.45 25.89
N VAL A 620 27.15 -29.01 25.45
CA VAL A 620 25.83 -28.37 25.55
C VAL A 620 25.44 -28.09 27.01
N LEU A 621 25.58 -29.08 27.88
CA LEU A 621 25.25 -28.94 29.32
C LEU A 621 26.08 -27.84 29.96
N GLN A 622 27.41 -27.83 29.75
CA GLN A 622 28.30 -26.83 30.35
C GLN A 622 27.97 -25.41 29.87
N THR A 623 27.67 -25.27 28.56
CA THR A 623 27.29 -23.98 27.94
C THR A 623 25.99 -23.46 28.54
N LEU A 624 24.97 -24.32 28.74
CA LEU A 624 23.69 -23.93 29.32
C LEU A 624 23.80 -23.63 30.84
N ALA A 625 24.61 -24.39 31.57
CA ALA A 625 24.84 -24.13 32.99
C ALA A 625 25.59 -22.79 33.25
N LEU A 626 26.48 -22.41 32.34
CA LEU A 626 27.10 -21.08 32.38
C LEU A 626 26.12 -19.95 32.00
N ALA A 627 25.23 -20.21 31.07
CA ALA A 627 24.21 -19.25 30.63
C ALA A 627 23.25 -18.83 31.75
N GLU A 628 22.89 -19.76 32.65
CA GLU A 628 22.00 -19.49 33.77
C GLU A 628 22.52 -18.36 34.68
N ARG A 629 23.84 -18.17 34.73
CA ARG A 629 24.52 -17.12 35.51
C ARG A 629 24.74 -15.81 34.78
N GLN A 630 24.41 -15.75 33.49
CA GLN A 630 24.63 -14.54 32.69
C GLN A 630 23.52 -13.50 32.91
N ALA A 631 23.92 -12.24 33.13
CA ALA A 631 22.98 -11.14 33.33
C ALA A 631 22.05 -10.93 32.11
N ALA A 632 22.54 -11.14 30.88
CA ALA A 632 21.78 -11.04 29.66
C ALA A 632 20.63 -12.05 29.60
N VAL A 633 20.82 -13.28 30.07
CA VAL A 633 19.76 -14.31 30.17
C VAL A 633 18.73 -13.92 31.24
N GLY A 634 19.15 -13.24 32.30
CA GLY A 634 18.25 -12.73 33.34
C GLY A 634 17.23 -11.72 32.88
N GLN A 635 17.47 -11.06 31.75
CA GLN A 635 16.53 -10.12 31.12
C GLN A 635 15.38 -10.82 30.35
N HIS A 636 15.53 -12.14 30.08
CA HIS A 636 14.57 -12.97 29.34
C HIS A 636 14.05 -14.12 30.23
N PRO A 637 12.99 -13.91 31.02
CA PRO A 637 12.50 -14.90 32.00
C PRO A 637 12.11 -16.23 31.33
N GLU A 638 11.50 -16.20 30.12
CA GLU A 638 11.12 -17.41 29.37
C GLU A 638 12.34 -18.23 28.94
N LEU A 639 13.42 -17.57 28.49
CA LEU A 639 14.68 -18.23 28.16
C LEU A 639 15.31 -18.85 29.40
N LYS A 640 15.29 -18.14 30.53
CA LYS A 640 15.84 -18.64 31.81
C LYS A 640 15.11 -19.91 32.25
N GLU A 641 13.79 -19.94 32.18
CA GLU A 641 12.97 -21.11 32.49
C GLU A 641 13.28 -22.29 31.54
N LEU A 642 13.37 -22.02 30.22
CA LEU A 642 13.72 -23.02 29.22
C LEU A 642 15.14 -23.62 29.47
N ILE A 643 16.12 -22.79 29.85
CA ILE A 643 17.47 -23.24 30.17
C ILE A 643 17.43 -24.13 31.43
N ALA A 644 16.74 -23.71 32.50
CA ALA A 644 16.64 -24.49 33.75
C ALA A 644 15.96 -25.86 33.52
N GLU A 645 14.88 -25.88 32.74
CA GLU A 645 14.20 -27.12 32.29
C GLU A 645 15.19 -28.04 31.55
N THR A 646 15.92 -27.48 30.59
CA THR A 646 16.87 -28.24 29.77
C THR A 646 18.04 -28.78 30.57
N VAL A 647 18.63 -27.97 31.45
CA VAL A 647 19.75 -28.39 32.34
C VAL A 647 19.29 -29.53 33.27
N THR A 648 18.10 -29.42 33.85
CA THR A 648 17.51 -30.48 34.69
C THR A 648 17.32 -31.77 33.89
N HIS A 649 16.75 -31.67 32.69
CA HIS A 649 16.54 -32.82 31.77
C HIS A 649 17.87 -33.49 31.41
N LEU A 650 18.88 -32.71 31.01
CA LEU A 650 20.20 -33.23 30.62
C LEU A 650 20.92 -33.91 31.77
N ASN A 651 20.87 -33.36 33.00
CA ASN A 651 21.47 -33.98 34.19
C ASN A 651 20.85 -35.36 34.49
N LEU A 652 19.51 -35.48 34.41
CA LEU A 652 18.82 -36.75 34.59
C LEU A 652 19.16 -37.76 33.49
N TYR A 653 19.19 -37.29 32.22
CA TYR A 653 19.50 -38.12 31.07
C TYR A 653 20.92 -38.69 31.12
N LEU A 654 21.92 -37.85 31.42
CA LEU A 654 23.33 -38.27 31.51
C LEU A 654 23.56 -39.22 32.71
N GLN A 655 22.88 -39.02 33.86
CA GLN A 655 22.92 -39.96 34.99
C GLN A 655 22.38 -41.34 34.59
N CYS A 656 21.28 -41.42 33.87
CA CYS A 656 20.72 -42.68 33.37
C CYS A 656 21.66 -43.40 32.38
N CYS A 657 22.35 -42.65 31.53
CA CYS A 657 23.31 -43.22 30.59
C CYS A 657 24.57 -43.77 31.24
N VAL A 658 25.05 -43.18 32.35
CA VAL A 658 26.20 -43.67 33.13
C VAL A 658 25.86 -44.99 33.82
N ILE A 659 24.63 -45.17 34.30
CA ILE A 659 24.16 -46.40 34.96
C ILE A 659 24.02 -47.56 33.97
N GLN A 660 23.80 -47.29 32.69
CA GLN A 660 23.61 -48.30 31.63
C GLN A 660 24.89 -48.68 30.86
N ARG A 661 26.04 -48.02 31.16
CA ARG A 661 27.33 -48.47 30.61
C ARG A 661 27.83 -49.67 31.47
N PRO A 662 27.99 -50.90 30.86
CA PRO A 662 28.43 -52.09 31.58
C PRO A 662 29.87 -51.96 32.09
#